data_54c3799bdd64a7831020380433f577ee
#
_entry.id   54c3799bdd64a7831020380433f577ee
#
_cell.length_a   1.000
_cell.length_b   1.000
_cell.length_c   1.000
_cell.angle_alpha   90.00
_cell.angle_beta   90.00
_cell.angle_gamma   90.00
#
_symmetry.space_group_name_H-M   'P 1'
#
loop_
_entity.id
_entity.type
_entity.pdbx_description
1 polymer ?
#
loop_
_entity_poly.entity_id
_entity_poly.type
_entity_poly.pdbx_seq_one_letter_code
_entity_poly.pdbx_strand_id
1 'polypeptide(L)'
;MSWVDSIVFLSRDLLPVAAVAAVLVVLVSVWGYGRSRLPMRLKLTGITLKTLGILLLGFCLLEPQWVDKKAKPEANFIAVLADNSQGMEIRDAGSATSRAEELAAILKPQPGDWQEALDENFQIRRYSFDTRLRTTGDFDSLDFKGRASALVGSTRNLGQRFSGRPLAGILLFSDGNATDIESLNDGLGQMPPVYPVVMGKQSPIKDISIASVQVTSSTFEDAPVVIHCQLAATDFPAEKIVARLLDADGKVLDTQYPALGQAMKVKFEVKPESLGVSFYTVELGQTGQTEGEAGEEEATLANNRRVVAVERRKEPFRILYVAGRPNWEYKFLKRALDDDPQVDLVGLIRIAKREPKFVFKGRDGESSNPLFRGFRGDEEEEGSYDKPILKRLNVKSEDELKDGFPKNAGDLFGYHAIILDDLESAFFMPNQRELIRRAVSERGAGFMMLGGQESFSQGGYENTPIDELLPVYLQRSGNVSPVDNLAFGLERDGWLSQWVRLRKTEADEKDRLEDMPKFRVLNQVDRIKPGASVMASVLGEDNKRMPALVVQRYGHGKSGALLIGDMWRWQMAGKNKNEDLPRAWRQIIRWLVTDVPSRVQLATEADSGAAGLGRRLIVKARNEEFKPLGFANVELSVMPNGDESQAVDLSVDPSSTEAGAFESLYIPREEGGYVARAVVRDENGKTIGDVEAGWASNPAADEFRSLQPNIALMEDLAKRTGGRVLDVSELTEWAREMPSKQSPVMDSFQTPLWHLPWMFVAALLLLVTEWWLRRRHWLP
;
A
#
# COMPACT_ATOMS: atom_id res chain seq x y z
N MET A 1 -2.44 -13.00 42.98
CA MET A 1 -1.46 -13.60 43.90
C MET A 1 -2.19 -14.09 45.15
N SER A 2 -2.01 -15.35 45.55
CA SER A 2 -2.65 -15.85 46.76
C SER A 2 -1.97 -15.23 48.01
N TRP A 3 -2.72 -14.92 49.02
CA TRP A 3 -2.23 -14.36 50.29
C TRP A 3 -1.09 -15.19 50.93
N VAL A 4 -0.93 -16.44 50.51
CA VAL A 4 0.07 -17.38 51.01
C VAL A 4 1.46 -17.13 50.42
N ASP A 5 1.54 -16.56 49.22
CA ASP A 5 2.83 -16.31 48.51
C ASP A 5 3.55 -15.06 49.05
N SER A 6 2.86 -14.23 49.85
CA SER A 6 3.41 -12.97 50.40
C SER A 6 4.10 -13.14 51.75
N ILE A 7 4.03 -14.33 52.40
CA ILE A 7 4.64 -14.57 53.71
C ILE A 7 5.89 -15.42 53.53
N VAL A 8 7.02 -14.88 53.86
CA VAL A 8 8.31 -15.57 53.87
C VAL A 8 8.77 -15.78 55.33
N PHE A 9 9.21 -17.00 55.66
CA PHE A 9 9.77 -17.33 56.94
C PHE A 9 11.29 -17.14 56.87
N LEU A 10 11.82 -16.29 57.77
CA LEU A 10 13.26 -16.01 57.77
C LEU A 10 14.03 -17.22 58.39
N SER A 11 13.48 -17.82 59.43
CA SER A 11 14.09 -18.96 60.15
C SER A 11 13.54 -20.31 59.66
N ARG A 12 13.65 -20.60 58.34
CA ARG A 12 13.15 -21.87 57.73
C ARG A 12 13.79 -23.11 58.32
N ASP A 13 15.02 -23.02 58.80
CA ASP A 13 15.75 -24.13 59.39
C ASP A 13 15.13 -24.61 60.72
N LEU A 14 14.35 -23.75 61.37
CA LEU A 14 13.60 -24.07 62.57
C LEU A 14 12.23 -24.71 62.31
N LEU A 15 11.78 -24.81 61.09
CA LEU A 15 10.50 -25.40 60.70
C LEU A 15 10.34 -26.87 61.21
N PRO A 16 11.32 -27.78 61.04
CA PRO A 16 11.20 -29.13 61.58
C PRO A 16 11.20 -29.16 63.13
N VAL A 17 11.96 -28.26 63.79
CA VAL A 17 11.99 -28.12 65.24
C VAL A 17 10.65 -27.60 65.75
N ALA A 18 10.11 -26.58 65.18
CA ALA A 18 8.81 -26.02 65.49
C ALA A 18 7.67 -27.03 65.33
N ALA A 19 7.72 -27.83 64.20
CA ALA A 19 6.74 -28.89 63.94
C ALA A 19 6.82 -30.00 65.00
N VAL A 20 8.01 -30.47 65.38
CA VAL A 20 8.22 -31.47 66.43
C VAL A 20 7.78 -30.91 67.75
N ALA A 21 8.12 -29.69 68.13
CA ALA A 21 7.68 -29.02 69.33
C ALA A 21 6.15 -28.88 69.40
N ALA A 22 5.50 -28.48 68.28
CA ALA A 22 4.04 -28.41 68.20
C ALA A 22 3.37 -29.76 68.48
N VAL A 23 3.86 -30.83 67.87
CA VAL A 23 3.35 -32.18 68.07
C VAL A 23 3.53 -32.62 69.53
N LEU A 24 4.72 -32.41 70.15
CA LEU A 24 5.00 -32.70 71.48
C LEU A 24 4.03 -31.97 72.42
N VAL A 25 3.81 -30.68 72.21
CA VAL A 25 2.90 -29.85 73.03
C VAL A 25 1.46 -30.36 72.91
N VAL A 26 1.00 -30.75 71.73
CA VAL A 26 -0.33 -31.35 71.53
C VAL A 26 -0.42 -32.66 72.34
N LEU A 27 0.56 -33.54 72.20
CA LEU A 27 0.61 -34.82 72.92
C LEU A 27 0.61 -34.62 74.45
N VAL A 28 1.47 -33.76 75.00
CA VAL A 28 1.54 -33.42 76.41
C VAL A 28 0.24 -32.79 76.92
N SER A 29 -0.39 -31.91 76.09
CA SER A 29 -1.67 -31.29 76.47
C SER A 29 -2.79 -32.31 76.49
N VAL A 30 -2.89 -33.18 75.50
CA VAL A 30 -3.89 -34.28 75.43
C VAL A 30 -3.66 -35.25 76.61
N TRP A 31 -2.43 -35.63 76.93
CA TRP A 31 -2.10 -36.51 78.04
C TRP A 31 -2.42 -35.88 79.42
N GLY A 32 -2.08 -34.60 79.61
CA GLY A 32 -2.36 -33.88 80.87
C GLY A 32 -3.87 -33.68 81.07
N TYR A 33 -4.61 -33.27 80.08
CA TYR A 33 -6.06 -33.12 80.19
C TYR A 33 -6.82 -34.47 80.16
N GLY A 34 -6.26 -35.51 79.54
CA GLY A 34 -6.82 -36.88 79.56
C GLY A 34 -6.99 -37.45 80.97
N ARG A 35 -6.01 -37.17 81.86
CA ARG A 35 -6.00 -37.62 83.28
C ARG A 35 -6.90 -36.79 84.22
N SER A 36 -7.40 -35.64 83.77
CA SER A 36 -8.26 -34.77 84.59
C SER A 36 -9.71 -35.29 84.60
N ARG A 37 -10.45 -35.03 85.74
CA ARG A 37 -11.88 -35.41 85.94
C ARG A 37 -12.85 -34.34 85.34
N LEU A 38 -12.40 -33.51 84.42
CA LEU A 38 -13.21 -32.43 83.79
C LEU A 38 -14.25 -32.99 82.77
N PRO A 39 -15.38 -32.31 82.59
CA PRO A 39 -16.31 -32.63 81.57
C PRO A 39 -15.64 -32.43 80.15
N MET A 40 -15.99 -33.27 79.18
CA MET A 40 -15.34 -33.35 77.86
C MET A 40 -15.23 -31.99 77.13
N ARG A 41 -16.24 -31.13 77.26
CA ARG A 41 -16.25 -29.78 76.66
C ARG A 41 -15.13 -28.89 77.27
N LEU A 42 -14.88 -28.90 78.51
CA LEU A 42 -13.83 -28.10 79.18
C LEU A 42 -12.43 -28.68 78.91
N LYS A 43 -12.28 -29.98 78.75
CA LYS A 43 -11.02 -30.60 78.30
C LYS A 43 -10.66 -30.13 76.91
N LEU A 44 -11.66 -30.17 75.98
CA LEU A 44 -11.44 -29.77 74.62
C LEU A 44 -11.10 -28.28 74.50
N THR A 45 -11.83 -27.39 75.18
CA THR A 45 -11.51 -25.94 75.19
C THR A 45 -10.13 -25.64 75.80
N GLY A 46 -9.72 -26.33 76.85
CA GLY A 46 -8.38 -26.14 77.46
C GLY A 46 -7.27 -26.62 76.53
N ILE A 47 -7.41 -27.78 75.90
CA ILE A 47 -6.46 -28.28 74.91
C ILE A 47 -6.38 -27.34 73.71
N THR A 48 -7.50 -26.86 73.19
CA THR A 48 -7.51 -25.96 72.01
C THR A 48 -6.86 -24.61 72.36
N LEU A 49 -7.20 -23.98 73.44
CA LEU A 49 -6.61 -22.72 73.85
C LEU A 49 -5.09 -22.80 74.05
N LYS A 50 -4.63 -23.85 74.76
CA LYS A 50 -3.20 -24.07 75.01
C LYS A 50 -2.45 -24.36 73.68
N THR A 51 -2.99 -25.24 72.90
CA THR A 51 -2.41 -25.60 71.58
C THR A 51 -2.33 -24.40 70.65
N LEU A 52 -3.41 -23.60 70.54
CA LEU A 52 -3.47 -22.43 69.74
C LEU A 52 -2.48 -21.33 70.18
N GLY A 53 -2.38 -21.11 71.51
CA GLY A 53 -1.43 -20.15 72.07
C GLY A 53 0.03 -20.53 71.81
N ILE A 54 0.37 -21.81 71.94
CA ILE A 54 1.74 -22.28 71.69
C ILE A 54 2.03 -22.38 70.21
N LEU A 55 1.04 -22.74 69.39
CA LEU A 55 1.21 -22.68 67.93
C LEU A 55 1.43 -21.24 67.45
N LEU A 56 0.76 -20.26 68.00
CA LEU A 56 0.95 -18.85 67.71
C LEU A 56 2.37 -18.38 68.14
N LEU A 57 2.87 -18.81 69.27
CA LEU A 57 4.26 -18.53 69.68
C LEU A 57 5.27 -19.25 68.80
N GLY A 58 4.99 -20.49 68.36
CA GLY A 58 5.80 -21.24 67.43
C GLY A 58 5.83 -20.57 66.03
N PHE A 59 4.69 -20.02 65.59
CA PHE A 59 4.62 -19.23 64.36
C PHE A 59 5.48 -17.96 64.44
N CYS A 60 5.48 -17.27 65.60
CA CYS A 60 6.36 -16.13 65.85
C CYS A 60 7.85 -16.51 65.84
N LEU A 61 8.21 -17.74 66.29
CA LEU A 61 9.59 -18.24 66.29
C LEU A 61 10.13 -18.46 64.90
N LEU A 62 9.26 -18.67 63.89
CA LEU A 62 9.63 -18.82 62.51
C LEU A 62 9.87 -17.48 61.83
N GLU A 63 9.73 -16.37 62.53
CA GLU A 63 9.94 -15.01 62.05
C GLU A 63 9.20 -14.72 60.71
N PRO A 64 7.86 -14.85 60.71
CA PRO A 64 7.11 -14.57 59.50
C PRO A 64 7.24 -13.10 59.08
N GLN A 65 7.58 -12.89 57.85
CA GLN A 65 7.72 -11.56 57.28
C GLN A 65 6.74 -11.41 56.09
N TRP A 66 6.07 -10.28 56.04
CA TRP A 66 5.28 -9.89 54.90
C TRP A 66 6.21 -9.24 53.87
N VAL A 67 6.33 -9.83 52.68
CA VAL A 67 7.17 -9.31 51.62
C VAL A 67 6.26 -8.52 50.68
N ASP A 68 6.42 -7.22 50.66
CA ASP A 68 5.80 -6.31 49.70
C ASP A 68 6.85 -5.90 48.68
N LYS A 69 6.56 -6.14 47.39
CA LYS A 69 7.46 -5.75 46.31
C LYS A 69 6.99 -4.42 45.76
N LYS A 70 7.83 -3.41 45.82
CA LYS A 70 7.58 -2.08 45.30
C LYS A 70 8.68 -1.68 44.31
N ALA A 71 8.34 -0.80 43.39
CA ALA A 71 9.34 -0.21 42.50
C ALA A 71 10.45 0.43 43.35
N LYS A 72 11.71 0.15 43.01
CA LYS A 72 12.85 0.78 43.69
C LYS A 72 12.85 2.27 43.38
N PRO A 73 12.84 3.15 44.42
CA PRO A 73 12.85 4.59 44.20
C PRO A 73 14.01 5.03 43.29
N GLU A 74 13.78 5.98 42.40
CA GLU A 74 14.73 6.56 41.43
C GLU A 74 15.43 5.58 40.46
N ALA A 75 15.14 4.27 40.55
CA ALA A 75 15.78 3.29 39.68
C ALA A 75 15.01 3.03 38.37
N ASN A 76 13.73 3.37 38.33
CA ASN A 76 12.86 3.16 37.19
C ASN A 76 12.48 4.49 36.52
N PHE A 77 12.29 4.47 35.22
CA PHE A 77 11.79 5.61 34.42
C PHE A 77 10.30 5.49 34.15
N ILE A 78 9.60 6.59 34.15
CA ILE A 78 8.28 6.76 33.53
C ILE A 78 8.41 7.82 32.45
N ALA A 79 7.93 7.52 31.24
CA ALA A 79 7.88 8.49 30.17
C ALA A 79 6.49 9.10 30.09
N VAL A 80 6.42 10.41 30.05
CA VAL A 80 5.19 11.18 29.79
C VAL A 80 5.29 11.71 28.37
N LEU A 81 4.35 11.34 27.52
CA LEU A 81 4.31 11.63 26.10
C LEU A 81 3.06 12.45 25.79
N ALA A 82 3.23 13.70 25.34
CA ALA A 82 2.15 14.64 25.05
C ALA A 82 2.05 14.90 23.55
N ASP A 83 0.83 14.82 23.05
CA ASP A 83 0.50 15.17 21.66
C ASP A 83 0.54 16.70 21.48
N ASN A 84 1.32 17.14 20.48
CA ASN A 84 1.48 18.55 20.10
C ASN A 84 0.93 18.82 18.68
N SER A 85 0.01 17.98 18.19
CA SER A 85 -0.61 18.14 16.88
C SER A 85 -1.72 19.20 16.86
N GLN A 86 -2.05 19.69 15.68
CA GLN A 86 -3.15 20.66 15.48
C GLN A 86 -4.52 20.06 15.83
N GLY A 87 -4.69 18.73 15.77
CA GLY A 87 -5.90 18.04 16.19
C GLY A 87 -6.29 18.33 17.65
N MET A 88 -5.33 18.72 18.49
CA MET A 88 -5.57 19.13 19.87
C MET A 88 -6.20 20.53 20.01
N GLU A 89 -6.17 21.40 19.00
CA GLU A 89 -6.84 22.70 19.02
C GLU A 89 -8.37 22.62 18.89
N ILE A 90 -8.90 21.43 18.56
CA ILE A 90 -10.35 21.20 18.44
C ILE A 90 -11.04 21.45 19.78
N ARG A 91 -12.22 22.09 19.71
CA ARG A 91 -13.16 22.25 20.81
C ARG A 91 -14.29 21.25 20.67
N ASP A 92 -14.45 20.40 21.66
CA ASP A 92 -15.55 19.46 21.68
C ASP A 92 -16.90 20.18 21.93
N ALA A 93 -17.98 19.63 21.39
CA ALA A 93 -19.31 20.21 21.55
C ALA A 93 -19.66 20.42 23.05
N GLY A 94 -20.01 21.67 23.39
CA GLY A 94 -20.34 22.06 24.77
C GLY A 94 -19.14 22.28 25.70
N SER A 95 -17.89 22.20 25.21
CA SER A 95 -16.69 22.57 25.96
C SER A 95 -16.34 24.05 25.75
N ALA A 96 -15.96 24.74 26.80
CA ALA A 96 -15.50 26.14 26.72
C ALA A 96 -14.01 26.20 26.30
N THR A 97 -13.27 25.14 26.50
CA THR A 97 -11.82 25.04 26.26
C THR A 97 -11.54 24.04 25.12
N SER A 98 -10.43 24.23 24.42
CA SER A 98 -9.91 23.24 23.46
C SER A 98 -9.25 22.07 24.20
N ARG A 99 -9.05 20.95 23.51
CA ARG A 99 -8.29 19.79 24.03
C ARG A 99 -6.86 20.19 24.41
N ALA A 100 -6.25 21.11 23.66
CA ALA A 100 -4.93 21.68 23.95
C ALA A 100 -4.90 22.44 25.26
N GLU A 101 -5.90 23.30 25.51
CA GLU A 101 -6.02 24.05 26.76
C GLU A 101 -6.26 23.11 27.95
N GLU A 102 -7.09 22.07 27.80
CA GLU A 102 -7.30 21.02 28.80
C GLU A 102 -6.01 20.24 29.08
N LEU A 103 -5.29 19.81 28.05
CA LEU A 103 -4.02 19.12 28.19
C LEU A 103 -2.96 19.97 28.89
N ALA A 104 -2.81 21.24 28.48
CA ALA A 104 -1.87 22.16 29.14
C ALA A 104 -2.19 22.36 30.63
N ALA A 105 -3.48 22.40 30.99
CA ALA A 105 -3.89 22.49 32.39
C ALA A 105 -3.56 21.22 33.20
N ILE A 106 -3.71 20.03 32.61
CA ILE A 106 -3.39 18.73 33.24
C ILE A 106 -1.87 18.54 33.41
N LEU A 107 -1.09 19.00 32.42
CA LEU A 107 0.37 18.86 32.43
C LEU A 107 1.08 19.90 33.30
N LYS A 108 0.38 20.97 33.72
CA LYS A 108 0.93 21.99 34.60
C LYS A 108 1.06 21.44 36.03
N PRO A 109 2.27 21.39 36.62
CA PRO A 109 2.49 20.83 37.92
C PRO A 109 1.66 21.55 39.00
N GLN A 110 0.98 20.78 39.85
CA GLN A 110 0.20 21.29 40.99
C GLN A 110 0.57 20.50 42.25
N PRO A 111 0.58 21.14 43.46
CA PRO A 111 0.86 20.44 44.68
C PRO A 111 -0.12 19.26 44.92
N GLY A 112 0.41 18.08 45.20
CA GLY A 112 -0.38 16.88 45.46
C GLY A 112 -0.94 16.19 44.20
N ASP A 113 -0.50 16.57 43.04
CA ASP A 113 -0.95 16.00 41.78
C ASP A 113 -0.29 14.65 41.44
N TRP A 114 -0.64 14.08 40.26
CA TRP A 114 -0.10 12.82 39.80
C TRP A 114 1.41 12.90 39.47
N GLN A 115 1.96 14.06 39.09
CA GLN A 115 3.38 14.24 38.82
C GLN A 115 4.21 14.13 40.06
N GLU A 116 3.80 14.79 41.15
CA GLU A 116 4.47 14.71 42.44
C GLU A 116 4.44 13.27 42.97
N ALA A 117 3.27 12.59 42.88
CA ALA A 117 3.13 11.20 43.30
C ALA A 117 4.03 10.22 42.52
N LEU A 118 4.27 10.49 41.23
CA LEU A 118 5.20 9.68 40.41
C LEU A 118 6.66 10.00 40.73
N ASP A 119 7.01 11.28 40.95
CA ASP A 119 8.39 11.74 41.16
C ASP A 119 8.98 11.19 42.49
N GLU A 120 8.13 10.84 43.48
CA GLU A 120 8.55 10.14 44.68
C GLU A 120 9.23 8.79 44.41
N ASN A 121 8.85 8.08 43.35
CA ASN A 121 9.30 6.70 43.11
C ASN A 121 9.94 6.47 41.76
N PHE A 122 9.76 7.38 40.79
CA PHE A 122 10.22 7.22 39.39
C PHE A 122 10.93 8.46 38.92
N GLN A 123 11.85 8.28 37.96
CA GLN A 123 12.41 9.38 37.21
C GLN A 123 11.48 9.71 36.01
N ILE A 124 10.80 10.85 36.05
CA ILE A 124 9.91 11.29 34.98
C ILE A 124 10.74 11.82 33.81
N ARG A 125 10.48 11.29 32.60
CA ARG A 125 11.03 11.78 31.33
C ARG A 125 9.92 12.33 30.47
N ARG A 126 10.02 13.59 30.09
CA ARG A 126 8.97 14.33 29.37
C ARG A 126 9.30 14.39 27.89
N TYR A 127 8.31 14.08 27.06
CA TYR A 127 8.39 14.08 25.62
C TYR A 127 7.13 14.71 25.04
N SER A 128 7.29 15.40 23.92
CA SER A 128 6.19 15.78 23.03
C SER A 128 6.35 15.09 21.69
N PHE A 129 5.26 14.93 20.97
CA PHE A 129 5.30 14.46 19.60
C PHE A 129 4.32 15.20 18.72
N ASP A 130 4.72 15.35 17.49
CA ASP A 130 3.94 15.80 16.36
C ASP A 130 4.24 14.85 15.18
N THR A 131 4.99 15.30 14.19
CA THR A 131 5.55 14.48 13.12
C THR A 131 6.71 13.59 13.61
N ARG A 132 7.27 13.87 14.76
CA ARG A 132 8.40 13.16 15.36
C ARG A 132 8.45 13.34 16.88
N LEU A 133 9.11 12.39 17.54
CA LEU A 133 9.34 12.42 18.98
C LEU A 133 10.39 13.48 19.34
N ARG A 134 10.05 14.39 20.27
CA ARG A 134 10.95 15.41 20.83
C ARG A 134 11.09 15.23 22.35
N THR A 135 12.27 15.48 22.86
CA THR A 135 12.49 15.55 24.32
C THR A 135 12.19 16.97 24.78
N THR A 136 11.42 17.12 25.83
CA THR A 136 11.15 18.42 26.46
C THR A 136 11.56 18.42 27.92
N GLY A 137 11.97 19.55 28.46
CA GLY A 137 12.24 19.71 29.90
C GLY A 137 10.96 19.93 30.71
N ASP A 138 10.05 20.67 30.11
CA ASP A 138 8.71 20.96 30.61
C ASP A 138 7.73 20.93 29.43
N PHE A 139 6.45 21.14 29.68
CA PHE A 139 5.42 21.18 28.67
C PHE A 139 4.97 22.61 28.29
N ASP A 140 5.65 23.64 28.78
CA ASP A 140 5.36 25.04 28.46
C ASP A 140 5.70 25.38 26.99
N SER A 141 6.49 24.52 26.33
CA SER A 141 6.88 24.66 24.91
C SER A 141 5.88 24.06 23.92
N LEU A 142 4.76 23.49 24.38
CA LEU A 142 3.72 22.96 23.49
C LEU A 142 3.01 24.13 22.80
N ASP A 143 3.08 24.13 21.45
CA ASP A 143 2.46 25.16 20.62
C ASP A 143 1.27 24.67 19.79
N PHE A 144 1.02 23.34 19.83
CA PHE A 144 -0.06 22.64 19.12
C PHE A 144 -0.15 22.96 17.63
N LYS A 145 1.02 23.20 16.99
CA LYS A 145 1.12 23.50 15.56
C LYS A 145 1.65 22.32 14.73
N GLY A 146 1.73 21.16 15.33
CA GLY A 146 2.15 19.94 14.64
C GLY A 146 1.18 19.55 13.53
N ARG A 147 1.70 19.33 12.31
CA ARG A 147 0.91 19.04 11.11
C ARG A 147 0.45 17.57 11.00
N ALA A 148 0.85 16.74 11.92
CA ALA A 148 0.47 15.33 11.95
C ALA A 148 0.70 14.77 13.36
N SER A 149 -0.04 13.75 13.73
CA SER A 149 0.10 13.00 14.97
C SER A 149 0.74 11.63 14.68
N ALA A 150 2.09 11.56 14.76
CA ALA A 150 2.86 10.33 14.64
C ALA A 150 2.83 9.51 15.93
N LEU A 151 1.65 9.17 16.40
CA LEU A 151 1.42 8.53 17.70
C LEU A 151 2.09 7.16 17.80
N VAL A 152 1.87 6.29 16.80
CA VAL A 152 2.38 4.91 16.81
C VAL A 152 3.90 4.90 16.67
N GLY A 153 4.44 5.67 15.72
CA GLY A 153 5.88 5.79 15.49
C GLY A 153 6.61 6.42 16.67
N SER A 154 6.07 7.47 17.28
CA SER A 154 6.65 8.13 18.44
C SER A 154 6.66 7.23 19.67
N THR A 155 5.57 6.50 19.92
CA THR A 155 5.48 5.54 21.02
C THR A 155 6.51 4.40 20.83
N ARG A 156 6.65 3.88 19.60
CA ARG A 156 7.65 2.86 19.25
C ARG A 156 9.08 3.37 19.42
N ASN A 157 9.38 4.55 18.89
CA ASN A 157 10.70 5.17 19.00
C ASN A 157 11.08 5.41 20.47
N LEU A 158 10.10 5.77 21.30
CA LEU A 158 10.30 5.92 22.74
C LEU A 158 10.65 4.58 23.38
N GLY A 159 9.92 3.51 23.10
CA GLY A 159 10.22 2.15 23.56
C GLY A 159 11.63 1.70 23.14
N GLN A 160 12.03 1.94 21.90
CA GLN A 160 13.38 1.62 21.38
C GLN A 160 14.48 2.44 22.08
N ARG A 161 14.26 3.74 22.35
CA ARG A 161 15.20 4.63 23.06
C ARG A 161 15.51 4.15 24.48
N PHE A 162 14.55 3.46 25.10
CA PHE A 162 14.71 2.85 26.42
C PHE A 162 15.03 1.36 26.37
N SER A 163 15.37 0.81 25.22
CA SER A 163 15.82 -0.58 25.12
C SER A 163 17.04 -0.81 26.04
N GLY A 164 16.90 -1.77 26.97
CA GLY A 164 17.91 -2.05 27.99
C GLY A 164 17.94 -1.07 29.18
N ARG A 165 17.00 -0.13 29.29
CA ARG A 165 16.81 0.74 30.45
C ARG A 165 15.49 0.42 31.16
N PRO A 166 15.38 0.60 32.46
CA PRO A 166 14.20 0.21 33.25
C PRO A 166 13.03 1.20 33.07
N LEU A 167 12.35 1.16 31.92
CA LEU A 167 11.13 1.93 31.70
C LEU A 167 9.92 1.17 32.24
N ALA A 168 9.27 1.72 33.26
CA ALA A 168 8.12 1.10 33.92
C ALA A 168 6.81 1.28 33.16
N GLY A 169 6.69 2.36 32.37
CA GLY A 169 5.52 2.62 31.55
C GLY A 169 5.61 3.95 30.80
N ILE A 170 4.69 4.10 29.86
CA ILE A 170 4.51 5.31 29.05
C ILE A 170 3.12 5.85 29.33
N LEU A 171 3.03 7.06 29.87
CA LEU A 171 1.77 7.80 30.04
C LEU A 171 1.59 8.67 28.78
N LEU A 172 0.57 8.38 27.99
CA LEU A 172 0.34 8.99 26.69
C LEU A 172 -0.92 9.88 26.70
N PHE A 173 -0.75 11.17 26.43
CA PHE A 173 -1.85 12.11 26.28
C PHE A 173 -2.07 12.44 24.81
N SER A 174 -3.22 12.09 24.26
CA SER A 174 -3.61 12.36 22.88
C SER A 174 -5.12 12.14 22.70
N ASP A 175 -5.69 12.66 21.63
CA ASP A 175 -7.06 12.30 21.22
C ASP A 175 -7.13 10.96 20.45
N GLY A 176 -5.98 10.35 20.14
CA GLY A 176 -5.88 9.08 19.45
C GLY A 176 -6.03 9.14 17.93
N ASN A 177 -6.15 10.33 17.33
CA ASN A 177 -6.24 10.49 15.88
C ASN A 177 -4.84 10.43 15.25
N ALA A 178 -4.27 9.22 15.17
CA ALA A 178 -2.95 9.00 14.60
C ALA A 178 -2.96 9.07 13.07
N THR A 179 -1.98 9.78 12.50
CA THR A 179 -1.77 9.83 11.05
C THR A 179 -0.96 8.64 10.52
N ASP A 180 -0.34 7.86 11.40
CA ASP A 180 0.54 6.72 11.11
C ASP A 180 -0.05 5.36 11.51
N ILE A 181 -1.38 5.21 11.46
CA ILE A 181 -2.10 3.98 11.88
C ILE A 181 -1.63 2.73 11.13
N GLU A 182 -1.21 2.84 9.87
CA GLU A 182 -0.75 1.72 9.06
C GLU A 182 0.45 0.99 9.69
N SER A 183 1.22 1.69 10.50
CA SER A 183 2.39 1.15 11.22
C SER A 183 2.05 0.39 12.51
N LEU A 184 0.77 0.26 12.88
CA LEU A 184 0.34 -0.34 14.15
C LEU A 184 0.74 -1.81 14.34
N ASN A 185 0.90 -2.55 13.24
CA ASN A 185 1.19 -3.99 13.31
C ASN A 185 2.67 -4.32 13.55
N ASP A 186 3.56 -3.33 13.51
CA ASP A 186 5.00 -3.55 13.58
C ASP A 186 5.55 -3.41 15.01
N GLY A 187 5.86 -4.51 15.67
CA GLY A 187 6.77 -4.55 16.83
C GLY A 187 6.26 -4.03 18.18
N LEU A 188 4.94 -3.91 18.40
CA LEU A 188 4.38 -3.42 19.67
C LEU A 188 4.47 -4.42 20.86
N GLY A 189 4.60 -5.72 20.59
CA GLY A 189 4.53 -6.77 21.62
C GLY A 189 5.71 -6.82 22.61
N GLN A 190 6.77 -6.05 22.39
CA GLN A 190 7.94 -5.97 23.30
C GLN A 190 8.08 -4.61 23.98
N MET A 191 7.05 -3.78 23.88
CA MET A 191 7.07 -2.44 24.46
C MET A 191 6.69 -2.44 25.95
N PRO A 192 7.18 -1.45 26.72
CA PRO A 192 6.66 -1.17 28.06
C PRO A 192 5.16 -0.87 28.02
N PRO A 193 4.43 -1.11 29.12
CA PRO A 193 3.01 -0.80 29.17
C PRO A 193 2.72 0.67 28.83
N VAL A 194 1.78 0.89 27.92
CA VAL A 194 1.31 2.23 27.57
C VAL A 194 -0.02 2.49 28.28
N TYR A 195 -0.10 3.66 28.92
CA TYR A 195 -1.27 4.14 29.63
C TYR A 195 -1.82 5.39 28.92
N PRO A 196 -2.72 5.21 27.94
CA PRO A 196 -3.30 6.33 27.25
C PRO A 196 -4.28 7.10 28.13
N VAL A 197 -4.22 8.42 28.05
CA VAL A 197 -5.21 9.37 28.58
C VAL A 197 -5.86 10.01 27.36
N VAL A 198 -7.12 9.69 27.10
CA VAL A 198 -7.82 10.17 25.92
C VAL A 198 -8.27 11.60 26.16
N MET A 199 -7.82 12.51 25.30
CA MET A 199 -8.22 13.91 25.31
C MET A 199 -9.44 14.09 24.41
N GLY A 200 -10.42 14.87 24.90
CA GLY A 200 -11.66 15.15 24.18
C GLY A 200 -12.83 14.22 24.51
N LYS A 201 -14.01 14.55 24.00
CA LYS A 201 -15.27 13.86 24.26
C LYS A 201 -15.82 13.23 23.00
N GLN A 202 -16.48 12.08 23.11
CA GLN A 202 -17.23 11.46 22.02
C GLN A 202 -18.58 12.20 21.82
N SER A 203 -18.54 13.40 21.35
CA SER A 203 -19.73 14.18 20.99
C SER A 203 -19.71 14.47 19.50
N PRO A 204 -20.86 14.48 18.80
CA PRO A 204 -20.89 14.88 17.40
C PRO A 204 -20.43 16.33 17.29
N ILE A 205 -19.44 16.57 16.42
CA ILE A 205 -18.89 17.88 16.12
C ILE A 205 -19.39 18.25 14.74
N LYS A 206 -19.96 19.45 14.58
CA LYS A 206 -20.50 19.93 13.32
C LYS A 206 -19.38 20.18 12.31
N ASP A 207 -19.32 19.38 11.24
CA ASP A 207 -18.22 19.42 10.29
C ASP A 207 -18.57 18.75 8.96
N ILE A 208 -17.92 19.20 7.88
CA ILE A 208 -17.90 18.54 6.57
C ILE A 208 -16.44 18.26 6.19
N SER A 209 -16.15 17.12 5.60
CA SER A 209 -14.77 16.74 5.27
C SER A 209 -14.67 15.82 4.05
N ILE A 210 -13.49 15.82 3.42
CA ILE A 210 -13.12 14.85 2.38
C ILE A 210 -12.44 13.67 3.06
N ALA A 211 -13.19 12.60 3.31
CA ALA A 211 -12.70 11.41 4.00
C ALA A 211 -11.63 10.68 3.19
N SER A 212 -11.82 10.53 1.87
CA SER A 212 -10.83 9.93 0.97
C SER A 212 -11.00 10.41 -0.46
N VAL A 213 -9.89 10.43 -1.21
CA VAL A 213 -9.88 10.66 -2.65
C VAL A 213 -9.12 9.54 -3.32
N GLN A 214 -9.71 8.97 -4.37
CA GLN A 214 -9.11 7.94 -5.20
C GLN A 214 -9.10 8.40 -6.65
N VAL A 215 -7.91 8.43 -7.25
CA VAL A 215 -7.73 8.75 -8.66
C VAL A 215 -7.66 7.45 -9.45
N THR A 216 -8.56 7.29 -10.40
CA THR A 216 -8.54 6.15 -11.33
C THR A 216 -8.25 6.68 -12.72
N SER A 217 -7.02 6.47 -13.19
CA SER A 217 -6.66 6.74 -14.56
C SER A 217 -7.00 5.52 -15.42
N SER A 218 -7.82 5.72 -16.45
CA SER A 218 -8.01 4.71 -17.48
C SER A 218 -6.95 4.90 -18.55
N THR A 219 -6.29 3.81 -18.92
CA THR A 219 -5.36 3.81 -20.06
C THR A 219 -6.09 3.81 -21.40
N PHE A 220 -7.42 3.74 -21.40
CA PHE A 220 -8.23 3.72 -22.61
C PHE A 220 -8.47 5.14 -23.12
N GLU A 221 -8.51 5.25 -24.45
CA GLU A 221 -8.75 6.51 -25.15
C GLU A 221 -10.09 7.13 -24.73
N ASP A 222 -10.09 8.44 -24.63
CA ASP A 222 -11.25 9.25 -24.21
C ASP A 222 -11.86 8.91 -22.85
N ALA A 223 -11.29 7.96 -22.10
CA ALA A 223 -11.72 7.79 -20.74
C ALA A 223 -11.11 8.93 -19.90
N PRO A 224 -11.92 9.81 -19.35
CA PRO A 224 -11.43 10.83 -18.43
C PRO A 224 -10.79 10.16 -17.22
N VAL A 225 -9.81 10.80 -16.63
CA VAL A 225 -9.36 10.43 -15.30
C VAL A 225 -10.52 10.67 -14.35
N VAL A 226 -10.83 9.65 -13.58
CA VAL A 226 -11.94 9.71 -12.63
C VAL A 226 -11.41 9.92 -11.24
N ILE A 227 -11.84 11.01 -10.62
CA ILE A 227 -11.53 11.34 -9.22
C ILE A 227 -12.75 11.00 -8.39
N HIS A 228 -12.67 9.93 -7.61
CA HIS A 228 -13.71 9.51 -6.67
C HIS A 228 -13.43 10.10 -5.31
N CYS A 229 -14.35 10.91 -4.80
CA CYS A 229 -14.26 11.49 -3.48
C CYS A 229 -15.33 10.89 -2.58
N GLN A 230 -14.93 10.42 -1.42
CA GLN A 230 -15.83 10.05 -0.34
C GLN A 230 -15.88 11.20 0.66
N LEU A 231 -17.06 11.70 0.94
CA LEU A 231 -17.31 12.81 1.84
C LEU A 231 -17.86 12.30 3.16
N ALA A 232 -17.57 13.01 4.23
CA ALA A 232 -18.20 12.82 5.53
C ALA A 232 -18.83 14.14 5.97
N ALA A 233 -19.98 14.05 6.63
CA ALA A 233 -20.63 15.22 7.24
C ALA A 233 -21.28 14.78 8.56
N THR A 234 -21.11 15.61 9.57
CA THR A 234 -21.70 15.43 10.89
C THR A 234 -22.51 16.69 11.20
N ASP A 235 -23.79 16.50 11.53
CA ASP A 235 -24.75 17.58 11.80
C ASP A 235 -24.90 18.64 10.67
N PHE A 236 -24.58 18.22 9.42
CA PHE A 236 -24.80 19.00 8.22
C PHE A 236 -25.76 18.29 7.26
N PRO A 237 -26.77 18.99 6.73
CA PRO A 237 -27.65 18.44 5.70
C PRO A 237 -26.89 18.32 4.37
N ALA A 238 -26.92 17.14 3.74
CA ALA A 238 -26.21 16.87 2.47
C ALA A 238 -26.61 17.84 1.33
N GLU A 239 -27.82 18.37 1.36
CA GLU A 239 -28.36 19.33 0.37
C GLU A 239 -27.60 20.67 0.38
N LYS A 240 -26.96 21.00 1.48
CA LYS A 240 -26.18 22.24 1.63
C LYS A 240 -24.71 22.06 1.22
N ILE A 241 -24.26 20.85 0.87
CA ILE A 241 -22.86 20.58 0.54
C ILE A 241 -22.66 20.65 -0.97
N VAL A 242 -21.62 21.36 -1.38
CA VAL A 242 -21.14 21.42 -2.77
C VAL A 242 -19.68 20.99 -2.84
N ALA A 243 -19.36 20.14 -3.80
CA ALA A 243 -17.98 19.75 -4.08
C ALA A 243 -17.54 20.34 -5.42
N ARG A 244 -16.40 21.01 -5.46
CA ARG A 244 -15.81 21.63 -6.64
C ARG A 244 -14.49 20.98 -6.97
N LEU A 245 -14.20 20.86 -8.26
CA LEU A 245 -12.90 20.48 -8.77
C LEU A 245 -12.23 21.69 -9.39
N LEU A 246 -11.05 22.05 -8.91
CA LEU A 246 -10.26 23.18 -9.37
C LEU A 246 -8.99 22.69 -10.07
N ASP A 247 -8.51 23.46 -11.05
CA ASP A 247 -7.19 23.26 -11.65
C ASP A 247 -6.07 23.88 -10.79
N ALA A 248 -4.82 23.82 -11.28
CA ALA A 248 -3.66 24.37 -10.59
C ALA A 248 -3.73 25.89 -10.39
N ASP A 249 -4.47 26.60 -11.25
CA ASP A 249 -4.65 28.05 -11.21
C ASP A 249 -5.83 28.47 -10.33
N GLY A 250 -6.54 27.51 -9.71
CA GLY A 250 -7.71 27.77 -8.86
C GLY A 250 -9.02 27.95 -9.63
N LYS A 251 -9.06 27.69 -10.93
CA LYS A 251 -10.26 27.78 -11.74
C LYS A 251 -11.15 26.56 -11.54
N VAL A 252 -12.43 26.76 -11.27
CA VAL A 252 -13.41 25.69 -11.14
C VAL A 252 -13.64 25.01 -12.49
N LEU A 253 -13.36 23.71 -12.55
CA LEU A 253 -13.56 22.86 -13.74
C LEU A 253 -14.91 22.16 -13.72
N ASP A 254 -15.35 21.69 -12.56
CA ASP A 254 -16.60 20.96 -12.38
C ASP A 254 -17.16 21.20 -10.97
N THR A 255 -18.48 21.09 -10.85
CA THR A 255 -19.21 21.25 -9.59
C THR A 255 -20.21 20.11 -9.44
N GLN A 256 -20.12 19.39 -8.35
CA GLN A 256 -20.97 18.23 -8.07
C GLN A 256 -21.67 18.39 -6.72
N TYR A 257 -22.86 17.80 -6.62
CA TYR A 257 -23.64 17.75 -5.39
C TYR A 257 -23.71 16.31 -4.91
N PRO A 258 -23.42 16.03 -3.64
CA PRO A 258 -23.46 14.67 -3.13
C PRO A 258 -24.87 14.09 -3.22
N ALA A 259 -24.98 12.83 -3.65
CA ALA A 259 -26.25 12.13 -3.68
C ALA A 259 -26.74 11.82 -2.25
N LEU A 260 -28.03 12.03 -2.00
CA LEU A 260 -28.68 11.69 -0.74
C LEU A 260 -28.66 10.17 -0.51
N GLY A 261 -27.97 9.69 0.54
CA GLY A 261 -27.88 8.29 0.88
C GLY A 261 -26.82 7.99 1.94
N GLN A 262 -26.64 6.69 2.28
CA GLN A 262 -25.75 6.25 3.35
C GLN A 262 -24.24 6.51 3.11
N ALA A 263 -23.82 6.81 1.88
CA ALA A 263 -22.43 7.17 1.58
C ALA A 263 -22.42 8.38 0.65
N MET A 264 -21.99 9.54 1.16
CA MET A 264 -21.82 10.73 0.34
C MET A 264 -20.60 10.54 -0.57
N LYS A 265 -20.85 10.34 -1.86
CA LYS A 265 -19.81 10.16 -2.87
C LYS A 265 -20.03 11.13 -4.01
N VAL A 266 -18.96 11.76 -4.46
CA VAL A 266 -18.93 12.54 -5.68
C VAL A 266 -17.89 11.98 -6.63
N LYS A 267 -18.14 12.18 -7.93
CA LYS A 267 -17.29 11.69 -9.00
C LYS A 267 -17.00 12.83 -9.95
N PHE A 268 -15.73 13.19 -10.11
CA PHE A 268 -15.30 14.13 -11.13
C PHE A 268 -14.66 13.40 -12.28
N GLU A 269 -14.87 13.89 -13.50
CA GLU A 269 -14.24 13.39 -14.72
C GLU A 269 -13.39 14.52 -15.32
N VAL A 270 -12.07 14.31 -15.35
CA VAL A 270 -11.14 15.31 -15.87
C VAL A 270 -10.29 14.74 -16.97
N LYS A 271 -10.04 15.54 -18.01
CA LYS A 271 -9.13 15.19 -19.11
C LYS A 271 -7.94 16.15 -19.05
N PRO A 272 -6.77 15.71 -18.50
CA PRO A 272 -5.60 16.58 -18.45
C PRO A 272 -5.16 17.01 -19.83
N GLU A 273 -4.92 18.29 -20.03
CA GLU A 273 -4.47 18.84 -21.31
C GLU A 273 -2.97 18.63 -21.55
N SER A 274 -2.18 18.65 -20.46
CA SER A 274 -0.73 18.52 -20.52
C SER A 274 -0.26 17.06 -20.30
N LEU A 275 0.90 16.73 -20.90
CA LEU A 275 1.64 15.52 -20.59
C LEU A 275 2.46 15.72 -19.30
N GLY A 276 2.73 14.66 -18.54
CA GLY A 276 3.43 14.70 -17.26
C GLY A 276 2.46 14.69 -16.08
N VAL A 277 2.83 15.35 -15.00
CA VAL A 277 2.04 15.41 -13.77
C VAL A 277 1.19 16.69 -13.76
N SER A 278 -0.09 16.54 -13.49
CA SER A 278 -1.03 17.64 -13.30
C SER A 278 -1.65 17.57 -11.91
N PHE A 279 -1.87 18.71 -11.29
CA PHE A 279 -2.49 18.80 -9.96
C PHE A 279 -3.89 19.39 -10.07
N TYR A 280 -4.80 18.78 -9.32
CA TYR A 280 -6.17 19.26 -9.16
C TYR A 280 -6.49 19.38 -7.68
N THR A 281 -7.38 20.30 -7.34
CA THR A 281 -7.84 20.47 -5.97
C THR A 281 -9.32 20.15 -5.90
N VAL A 282 -9.68 19.25 -4.98
CA VAL A 282 -11.08 19.05 -4.60
C VAL A 282 -11.36 19.93 -3.39
N GLU A 283 -12.41 20.71 -3.45
CA GLU A 283 -12.83 21.64 -2.39
C GLU A 283 -14.30 21.42 -2.05
N LEU A 284 -14.60 21.37 -0.77
CA LEU A 284 -15.96 21.37 -0.24
C LEU A 284 -16.35 22.74 0.22
N GLY A 285 -17.61 23.09 0.00
CA GLY A 285 -18.19 24.32 0.47
C GLY A 285 -19.68 24.15 0.74
N GLN A 286 -20.31 25.23 1.22
CA GLN A 286 -21.75 25.26 1.44
C GLN A 286 -22.47 25.93 0.26
N THR A 287 -23.67 25.41 -0.07
CA THR A 287 -24.48 25.93 -1.17
C THR A 287 -24.92 27.36 -0.88
N GLY A 288 -24.63 28.28 -1.81
CA GLY A 288 -25.00 29.69 -1.68
C GLY A 288 -23.93 30.60 -1.09
N GLN A 289 -22.72 30.07 -0.82
CA GLN A 289 -21.57 30.86 -0.38
C GLN A 289 -20.66 31.26 -1.54
N THR A 290 -20.11 32.47 -1.45
CA THR A 290 -19.01 32.95 -2.27
C THR A 290 -17.67 32.48 -1.67
N GLU A 291 -16.65 32.31 -2.48
CA GLU A 291 -15.30 31.90 -2.03
C GLU A 291 -14.81 32.81 -0.89
N GLY A 292 -14.45 32.24 0.25
CA GLY A 292 -13.85 32.92 1.39
C GLY A 292 -14.84 33.50 2.44
N GLU A 293 -16.15 33.28 2.29
CA GLU A 293 -17.11 33.64 3.34
C GLU A 293 -17.27 32.49 4.34
N ALA A 294 -17.17 32.82 5.64
CA ALA A 294 -17.44 31.82 6.71
C ALA A 294 -18.93 31.45 6.66
N GLY A 295 -19.17 30.16 6.41
CA GLY A 295 -20.50 29.58 6.48
C GLY A 295 -21.04 29.39 7.89
N GLU A 296 -22.05 28.53 8.02
CA GLU A 296 -22.41 27.99 9.33
C GLU A 296 -21.14 27.39 9.97
N GLU A 297 -20.84 27.76 11.22
CA GLU A 297 -19.61 27.42 11.92
C GLU A 297 -19.28 25.89 11.79
N GLU A 298 -18.24 25.58 11.05
CA GLU A 298 -17.60 24.30 11.00
C GLU A 298 -16.45 24.25 12.02
N ALA A 299 -16.16 23.07 12.52
CA ALA A 299 -15.08 22.92 13.49
C ALA A 299 -13.71 23.24 12.86
N THR A 300 -13.53 22.92 11.59
CA THR A 300 -12.32 23.25 10.83
C THR A 300 -12.62 23.30 9.33
N LEU A 301 -11.86 24.11 8.59
CA LEU A 301 -11.89 24.15 7.12
C LEU A 301 -10.69 23.40 6.52
N ALA A 302 -9.78 22.91 7.34
CA ALA A 302 -8.53 22.28 6.88
C ALA A 302 -8.76 20.93 6.17
N ASN A 303 -9.85 20.23 6.50
CA ASN A 303 -10.23 18.95 5.91
C ASN A 303 -11.21 19.08 4.72
N ASN A 304 -11.58 20.30 4.35
CA ASN A 304 -12.46 20.60 3.22
C ASN A 304 -11.73 20.67 1.88
N ARG A 305 -10.40 20.61 1.88
CA ARG A 305 -9.59 20.76 0.68
C ARG A 305 -8.60 19.60 0.57
N ARG A 306 -8.49 18.99 -0.64
CA ARG A 306 -7.47 18.00 -0.95
C ARG A 306 -6.89 18.21 -2.34
N VAL A 307 -5.58 18.25 -2.41
CA VAL A 307 -4.84 18.22 -3.69
C VAL A 307 -4.67 16.77 -4.13
N VAL A 308 -4.84 16.54 -5.42
CA VAL A 308 -4.63 15.23 -6.06
C VAL A 308 -3.70 15.36 -7.24
N ALA A 309 -2.82 14.38 -7.42
CA ALA A 309 -1.93 14.30 -8.56
C ALA A 309 -2.52 13.34 -9.61
N VAL A 310 -2.45 13.76 -10.87
CA VAL A 310 -2.83 12.97 -12.03
C VAL A 310 -1.65 12.87 -12.98
N GLU A 311 -1.23 11.66 -13.27
CA GLU A 311 -0.08 11.41 -14.14
C GLU A 311 -0.52 11.04 -15.56
N ARG A 312 0.10 11.67 -16.56
CA ARG A 312 -0.04 11.32 -17.94
C ARG A 312 1.34 11.13 -18.55
N ARG A 313 1.61 9.93 -19.06
CA ARG A 313 2.92 9.57 -19.59
C ARG A 313 3.41 10.55 -20.66
N LYS A 314 4.66 11.01 -20.54
CA LYS A 314 5.32 11.93 -21.48
C LYS A 314 5.79 11.22 -22.76
N GLU A 315 6.37 10.03 -22.64
CA GLU A 315 6.88 9.30 -23.79
C GLU A 315 5.82 8.40 -24.41
N PRO A 316 5.67 8.40 -25.75
CA PRO A 316 4.71 7.53 -26.42
C PRO A 316 5.13 6.05 -26.34
N PHE A 317 4.13 5.18 -26.33
CA PHE A 317 4.35 3.75 -26.51
C PHE A 317 4.74 3.46 -27.96
N ARG A 318 5.92 2.90 -28.17
CA ARG A 318 6.40 2.53 -29.51
C ARG A 318 5.97 1.11 -29.86
N ILE A 319 5.32 0.96 -31.00
CA ILE A 319 4.78 -0.31 -31.48
C ILE A 319 5.44 -0.65 -32.81
N LEU A 320 6.02 -1.85 -32.90
CA LEU A 320 6.58 -2.36 -34.14
C LEU A 320 5.53 -3.18 -34.90
N TYR A 321 5.10 -2.67 -36.03
CA TYR A 321 4.21 -3.37 -36.93
C TYR A 321 5.00 -3.94 -38.09
N VAL A 322 4.93 -5.27 -38.30
CA VAL A 322 5.66 -5.97 -39.38
C VAL A 322 4.66 -6.63 -40.29
N ALA A 323 4.69 -6.25 -41.55
CA ALA A 323 3.77 -6.79 -42.56
C ALA A 323 4.47 -7.44 -43.76
N GLY A 324 3.91 -8.55 -44.19
CA GLY A 324 4.39 -9.29 -45.39
C GLY A 324 4.09 -8.61 -46.73
N ARG A 325 3.16 -7.67 -46.69
CA ARG A 325 2.77 -6.86 -47.86
C ARG A 325 2.06 -5.57 -47.43
N PRO A 326 2.02 -4.53 -48.30
CA PRO A 326 1.15 -3.38 -48.07
C PRO A 326 -0.31 -3.80 -48.05
N ASN A 327 -1.05 -3.44 -46.99
CA ASN A 327 -2.44 -3.85 -46.82
C ASN A 327 -3.31 -2.72 -46.21
N TRP A 328 -4.61 -2.96 -46.16
CA TRP A 328 -5.58 -2.02 -45.65
C TRP A 328 -5.57 -1.98 -44.10
N GLU A 329 -5.16 -3.05 -43.42
CA GLU A 329 -5.09 -3.12 -41.96
C GLU A 329 -4.10 -2.07 -41.46
N TYR A 330 -2.87 -2.03 -41.98
CA TYR A 330 -1.89 -1.00 -41.65
C TYR A 330 -2.41 0.42 -41.88
N LYS A 331 -3.06 0.64 -43.04
CA LYS A 331 -3.57 1.97 -43.39
C LYS A 331 -4.59 2.48 -42.36
N PHE A 332 -5.56 1.63 -41.97
CA PHE A 332 -6.60 2.04 -41.02
C PHE A 332 -6.09 2.09 -39.61
N LEU A 333 -5.20 1.17 -39.21
CA LEU A 333 -4.52 1.22 -37.93
C LEU A 333 -3.68 2.50 -37.78
N LYS A 334 -2.86 2.82 -38.80
CA LYS A 334 -2.07 4.06 -38.80
C LYS A 334 -2.96 5.29 -38.65
N ARG A 335 -4.03 5.37 -39.45
CA ARG A 335 -5.00 6.48 -39.39
C ARG A 335 -5.71 6.55 -38.02
N ALA A 336 -5.99 5.41 -37.38
CA ALA A 336 -6.62 5.35 -36.08
C ALA A 336 -5.72 5.91 -34.98
N LEU A 337 -4.40 5.80 -35.15
CA LEU A 337 -3.38 6.21 -34.16
C LEU A 337 -2.77 7.59 -34.46
N ASP A 338 -3.01 8.19 -35.63
CA ASP A 338 -2.43 9.48 -35.98
C ASP A 338 -2.82 10.63 -35.00
N ASP A 339 -4.01 10.55 -34.45
CA ASP A 339 -4.51 11.52 -33.47
C ASP A 339 -4.16 11.18 -32.01
N ASP A 340 -3.50 10.06 -31.75
CA ASP A 340 -3.13 9.64 -30.39
C ASP A 340 -1.64 9.94 -30.08
N PRO A 341 -1.34 11.03 -29.37
CA PRO A 341 0.04 11.42 -29.07
C PRO A 341 0.76 10.45 -28.11
N GLN A 342 0.05 9.51 -27.50
CA GLN A 342 0.64 8.53 -26.58
C GLN A 342 1.09 7.23 -27.29
N VAL A 343 0.88 7.10 -28.59
CA VAL A 343 1.23 5.90 -29.35
C VAL A 343 2.00 6.27 -30.61
N ASP A 344 3.13 5.61 -30.80
CA ASP A 344 4.01 5.76 -31.95
C ASP A 344 4.10 4.44 -32.74
N LEU A 345 3.47 4.38 -33.89
CA LEU A 345 3.43 3.18 -34.75
C LEU A 345 4.58 3.19 -35.75
N VAL A 346 5.54 2.29 -35.57
CA VAL A 346 6.68 2.08 -36.49
C VAL A 346 6.38 0.91 -37.42
N GLY A 347 6.40 1.14 -38.69
CA GLY A 347 6.09 0.13 -39.71
C GLY A 347 7.33 -0.43 -40.41
N LEU A 348 7.43 -1.75 -40.48
CA LEU A 348 8.37 -2.49 -41.32
C LEU A 348 7.57 -3.33 -42.32
N ILE A 349 7.39 -2.81 -43.53
CA ILE A 349 6.51 -3.43 -44.51
C ILE A 349 7.35 -3.96 -45.68
N ARG A 350 7.18 -5.24 -45.97
CA ARG A 350 7.81 -5.87 -47.14
C ARG A 350 7.03 -5.51 -48.40
N ILE A 351 7.73 -4.93 -49.39
CA ILE A 351 7.13 -4.57 -50.70
C ILE A 351 7.26 -5.74 -51.67
N ALA A 352 8.40 -6.44 -51.64
CA ALA A 352 8.64 -7.61 -52.47
C ALA A 352 9.46 -8.65 -51.71
N LYS A 353 9.18 -9.95 -51.97
CA LYS A 353 9.90 -11.08 -51.38
C LYS A 353 11.36 -11.12 -51.84
N ARG A 354 11.62 -10.68 -53.06
CA ARG A 354 12.97 -10.59 -53.66
C ARG A 354 13.08 -9.34 -54.51
N GLU A 355 14.27 -8.81 -54.64
CA GLU A 355 14.56 -7.70 -55.52
C GLU A 355 14.32 -8.16 -56.98
N PRO A 356 13.56 -7.39 -57.82
CA PRO A 356 13.25 -7.84 -59.17
C PRO A 356 14.54 -7.86 -60.02
N LYS A 357 14.88 -9.03 -60.54
CA LYS A 357 15.93 -9.18 -61.54
C LYS A 357 15.38 -8.69 -62.87
N PHE A 358 15.91 -7.59 -63.37
CA PHE A 358 15.67 -7.20 -64.72
C PHE A 358 16.52 -8.09 -65.65
N VAL A 359 15.90 -9.11 -66.24
CA VAL A 359 16.53 -9.92 -67.23
C VAL A 359 16.33 -9.20 -68.54
N PHE A 360 17.35 -8.50 -69.01
CA PHE A 360 17.35 -8.05 -70.43
C PHE A 360 17.48 -9.28 -71.34
N LYS A 361 16.53 -9.47 -72.28
CA LYS A 361 16.70 -10.42 -73.36
C LYS A 361 17.79 -9.87 -74.29
N GLY A 362 19.03 -10.23 -73.97
CA GLY A 362 20.17 -10.06 -74.86
C GLY A 362 20.09 -11.06 -76.05
N ARG A 363 20.92 -10.91 -77.04
CA ARG A 363 21.09 -11.89 -78.13
C ARG A 363 21.49 -13.23 -77.63
N ASP A 364 21.05 -14.32 -78.29
CA ASP A 364 21.42 -15.69 -77.91
C ASP A 364 22.96 -15.80 -77.66
N GLY A 365 23.37 -16.12 -76.46
CA GLY A 365 24.75 -16.24 -75.99
C GLY A 365 25.28 -15.13 -75.08
N GLU A 366 24.53 -14.06 -74.76
CA GLU A 366 24.92 -13.06 -73.78
C GLU A 366 24.25 -13.35 -72.43
N SER A 367 25.07 -13.75 -71.46
CA SER A 367 24.63 -14.12 -70.07
C SER A 367 24.58 -12.96 -69.10
N SER A 368 24.92 -11.72 -69.49
CA SER A 368 24.98 -10.58 -68.59
C SER A 368 24.44 -9.29 -69.22
N ASN A 369 23.82 -8.40 -68.35
CA ASN A 369 23.32 -7.09 -68.80
C ASN A 369 24.49 -6.18 -69.14
N PRO A 370 24.61 -5.70 -70.43
CA PRO A 370 25.73 -4.85 -70.84
C PRO A 370 25.83 -3.51 -70.12
N LEU A 371 24.76 -3.03 -69.50
CA LEU A 371 24.71 -1.76 -68.79
C LEU A 371 25.43 -1.80 -67.40
N PHE A 372 25.74 -2.97 -66.88
CA PHE A 372 26.39 -3.13 -65.55
C PHE A 372 27.80 -3.71 -65.70
N ARG A 373 28.34 -3.95 -66.88
CA ARG A 373 29.72 -4.40 -67.09
C ARG A 373 30.70 -3.33 -66.51
N GLY A 374 31.35 -3.64 -65.46
CA GLY A 374 32.43 -2.83 -64.89
C GLY A 374 32.19 -2.14 -63.53
N PHE A 375 31.01 -2.34 -62.89
CA PHE A 375 30.71 -1.69 -61.64
C PHE A 375 30.72 -2.58 -60.40
N ARG A 376 30.69 -3.93 -60.56
CA ARG A 376 30.82 -4.87 -59.41
C ARG A 376 31.36 -6.24 -59.86
N GLY A 377 32.21 -6.86 -59.02
CA GLY A 377 32.72 -8.22 -59.28
C GLY A 377 31.60 -9.26 -59.07
N ASP A 378 31.69 -10.36 -59.85
CA ASP A 378 30.67 -11.42 -60.00
C ASP A 378 30.21 -12.08 -58.66
N GLU A 379 31.03 -12.04 -57.62
CA GLU A 379 30.73 -12.64 -56.32
C GLU A 379 29.80 -11.75 -55.43
N GLU A 380 29.74 -10.44 -55.63
CA GLU A 380 28.85 -9.54 -54.87
C GLU A 380 27.42 -9.49 -55.48
N GLU A 381 27.23 -9.85 -56.75
CA GLU A 381 25.96 -9.80 -57.43
C GLU A 381 24.98 -10.90 -56.99
N GLU A 382 25.42 -12.13 -56.71
CA GLU A 382 24.55 -13.21 -56.27
C GLU A 382 23.92 -13.01 -54.86
N GLY A 383 24.63 -12.36 -53.96
CA GLY A 383 24.14 -12.09 -52.59
C GLY A 383 23.11 -10.96 -52.46
N SER A 384 23.09 -10.01 -53.43
CA SER A 384 22.24 -8.81 -53.35
C SER A 384 20.78 -9.01 -53.78
N TYR A 385 20.52 -10.03 -54.62
CA TYR A 385 19.21 -10.29 -55.20
C TYR A 385 18.25 -11.16 -54.37
N ASP A 386 18.73 -11.75 -53.28
CA ASP A 386 17.93 -12.62 -52.41
C ASP A 386 17.38 -11.91 -51.15
N LYS A 387 17.65 -10.61 -50.99
CA LYS A 387 17.14 -9.83 -49.86
C LYS A 387 15.73 -9.30 -50.13
N PRO A 388 14.82 -9.35 -49.15
CA PRO A 388 13.51 -8.76 -49.30
C PRO A 388 13.61 -7.22 -49.35
N ILE A 389 12.77 -6.57 -50.16
CA ILE A 389 12.65 -5.11 -50.17
C ILE A 389 11.71 -4.69 -49.04
N LEU A 390 12.25 -3.97 -48.09
CA LEU A 390 11.54 -3.50 -46.90
C LEU A 390 11.38 -1.98 -46.95
N LYS A 391 10.18 -1.50 -46.64
CA LYS A 391 9.90 -0.07 -46.43
C LYS A 391 9.75 0.17 -44.92
N ARG A 392 10.56 1.09 -44.42
CA ARG A 392 10.50 1.59 -43.02
C ARG A 392 9.61 2.82 -42.97
N LEU A 393 8.73 2.90 -41.98
CA LEU A 393 7.79 4.00 -41.81
C LEU A 393 7.84 4.48 -40.36
N ASN A 394 7.88 5.78 -40.16
CA ASN A 394 7.86 6.42 -38.85
C ASN A 394 9.01 6.00 -37.93
N VAL A 395 10.22 5.87 -38.48
CA VAL A 395 11.45 5.58 -37.70
C VAL A 395 12.01 6.85 -37.07
N LYS A 396 12.61 6.73 -35.86
CA LYS A 396 13.22 7.86 -35.14
C LYS A 396 14.59 8.28 -35.74
N SER A 397 15.33 7.35 -36.31
CA SER A 397 16.64 7.58 -36.89
C SER A 397 16.82 6.82 -38.21
N GLU A 398 17.81 7.24 -39.01
CA GLU A 398 18.14 6.56 -40.27
C GLU A 398 18.65 5.14 -40.06
N ASP A 399 19.24 4.86 -38.90
CA ASP A 399 19.80 3.53 -38.59
C ASP A 399 18.74 2.56 -38.04
N GLU A 400 17.61 3.06 -37.55
CA GLU A 400 16.54 2.23 -37.06
C GLU A 400 15.96 1.33 -38.14
N LEU A 401 15.94 0.01 -37.89
CA LEU A 401 15.47 -1.02 -38.84
C LEU A 401 16.17 -1.01 -40.21
N LYS A 402 17.37 -0.43 -40.32
CA LYS A 402 18.12 -0.33 -41.59
C LYS A 402 18.43 -1.71 -42.18
N ASP A 403 18.79 -2.66 -41.30
CA ASP A 403 19.10 -4.05 -41.67
C ASP A 403 17.87 -4.99 -41.61
N GLY A 404 16.67 -4.44 -41.63
CA GLY A 404 15.41 -5.17 -41.53
C GLY A 404 14.94 -5.38 -40.10
N PHE A 405 14.37 -6.56 -39.82
CA PHE A 405 13.88 -6.89 -38.49
C PHE A 405 15.04 -7.00 -37.49
N PRO A 406 14.89 -6.49 -36.24
CA PRO A 406 15.95 -6.48 -35.23
C PRO A 406 16.62 -7.85 -34.99
N LYS A 407 17.94 -7.85 -34.84
CA LYS A 407 18.74 -9.06 -34.64
C LYS A 407 19.22 -9.25 -33.21
N ASN A 408 19.13 -8.22 -32.38
CA ASN A 408 19.57 -8.21 -30.99
C ASN A 408 18.46 -7.70 -30.07
N ALA A 409 18.62 -7.95 -28.75
CA ALA A 409 17.64 -7.58 -27.74
C ALA A 409 17.53 -6.06 -27.59
N GLY A 410 18.64 -5.33 -27.62
CA GLY A 410 18.65 -3.87 -27.44
C GLY A 410 17.76 -3.14 -28.42
N ASP A 411 17.78 -3.56 -29.71
CA ASP A 411 16.96 -2.95 -30.75
C ASP A 411 15.48 -3.33 -30.63
N LEU A 412 15.17 -4.62 -30.37
CA LEU A 412 13.77 -5.08 -30.29
C LEU A 412 13.08 -4.66 -29.01
N PHE A 413 13.77 -4.69 -27.86
CA PHE A 413 13.20 -4.42 -26.55
C PHE A 413 12.86 -2.92 -26.35
N GLY A 414 13.32 -2.05 -27.26
CA GLY A 414 12.89 -0.66 -27.34
C GLY A 414 11.41 -0.49 -27.72
N TYR A 415 10.78 -1.51 -28.31
CA TYR A 415 9.36 -1.50 -28.64
C TYR A 415 8.52 -2.06 -27.48
N HIS A 416 7.35 -1.46 -27.27
CA HIS A 416 6.41 -1.86 -26.21
C HIS A 416 5.44 -2.96 -26.69
N ALA A 417 5.20 -3.03 -27.99
CA ALA A 417 4.42 -4.11 -28.60
C ALA A 417 4.94 -4.46 -29.98
N ILE A 418 4.65 -5.69 -30.40
CA ILE A 418 4.99 -6.23 -31.74
C ILE A 418 3.70 -6.75 -32.35
N ILE A 419 3.40 -6.30 -33.58
CA ILE A 419 2.25 -6.75 -34.37
C ILE A 419 2.77 -7.41 -35.62
N LEU A 420 2.36 -8.66 -35.86
CA LEU A 420 2.66 -9.38 -37.09
C LEU A 420 1.40 -9.48 -37.95
N ASP A 421 1.50 -9.09 -39.19
CA ASP A 421 0.39 -9.07 -40.14
C ASP A 421 0.77 -9.67 -41.49
N ASP A 422 0.08 -10.73 -41.86
CA ASP A 422 0.17 -11.39 -43.16
C ASP A 422 1.63 -11.66 -43.61
N LEU A 423 2.41 -12.25 -42.74
CA LEU A 423 3.85 -12.50 -42.86
C LEU A 423 4.19 -13.94 -42.48
N GLU A 424 4.87 -14.65 -43.34
CA GLU A 424 5.30 -16.02 -43.08
C GLU A 424 6.46 -16.10 -42.08
N SER A 425 6.51 -17.20 -41.31
CA SER A 425 7.55 -17.48 -40.30
C SER A 425 8.97 -17.56 -40.89
N ALA A 426 9.09 -17.97 -42.18
CA ALA A 426 10.35 -18.03 -42.91
C ALA A 426 11.02 -16.66 -43.15
N PHE A 427 10.30 -15.56 -42.99
CA PHE A 427 10.86 -14.21 -43.00
C PHE A 427 11.86 -13.99 -41.87
N PHE A 428 11.63 -14.62 -40.69
CA PHE A 428 12.45 -14.48 -39.53
C PHE A 428 13.52 -15.54 -39.46
N MET A 429 14.73 -15.17 -39.09
CA MET A 429 15.77 -16.12 -38.70
C MET A 429 15.35 -16.84 -37.40
N PRO A 430 15.87 -18.04 -37.11
CA PRO A 430 15.52 -18.77 -35.90
C PRO A 430 15.77 -17.97 -34.58
N ASN A 431 16.87 -17.22 -34.48
CA ASN A 431 17.19 -16.35 -33.38
C ASN A 431 16.24 -15.16 -33.23
N GLN A 432 15.70 -14.63 -34.35
CA GLN A 432 14.72 -13.53 -34.29
C GLN A 432 13.36 -14.00 -33.75
N ARG A 433 12.92 -15.21 -34.09
CA ARG A 433 11.70 -15.82 -33.54
C ARG A 433 11.83 -16.02 -32.01
N GLU A 434 12.99 -16.50 -31.57
CA GLU A 434 13.28 -16.60 -30.14
C GLU A 434 13.36 -15.23 -29.47
N LEU A 435 13.91 -14.23 -30.15
CA LEU A 435 13.98 -12.87 -29.64
C LEU A 435 12.58 -12.24 -29.46
N ILE A 436 11.64 -12.52 -30.36
CA ILE A 436 10.22 -12.11 -30.20
C ILE A 436 9.62 -12.77 -28.96
N ARG A 437 9.86 -14.08 -28.77
CA ARG A 437 9.39 -14.80 -27.60
C ARG A 437 9.92 -14.17 -26.29
N ARG A 438 11.22 -13.89 -26.23
CA ARG A 438 11.87 -13.23 -25.09
C ARG A 438 11.37 -11.80 -24.87
N ALA A 439 11.09 -11.05 -25.95
CA ALA A 439 10.50 -9.71 -25.84
C ALA A 439 9.15 -9.75 -25.10
N VAL A 440 8.36 -10.79 -25.29
CA VAL A 440 7.08 -10.93 -24.57
C VAL A 440 7.29 -11.51 -23.17
N SER A 441 8.00 -12.63 -23.06
CA SER A 441 8.11 -13.36 -21.80
C SER A 441 8.98 -12.67 -20.75
N GLU A 442 10.11 -12.08 -21.16
CA GLU A 442 11.11 -11.50 -20.25
C GLU A 442 10.97 -9.97 -20.14
N ARG A 443 10.88 -9.28 -21.29
CA ARG A 443 10.75 -7.82 -21.31
C ARG A 443 9.33 -7.36 -20.95
N GLY A 444 8.31 -8.20 -21.20
CA GLY A 444 6.91 -7.86 -20.91
C GLY A 444 6.21 -7.10 -22.03
N ALA A 445 6.71 -7.18 -23.28
CA ALA A 445 6.07 -6.54 -24.42
C ALA A 445 4.71 -7.17 -24.77
N GLY A 446 3.84 -6.39 -25.41
CA GLY A 446 2.63 -6.92 -26.04
C GLY A 446 2.95 -7.61 -27.36
N PHE A 447 2.20 -8.64 -27.70
CA PHE A 447 2.29 -9.32 -28.99
C PHE A 447 0.89 -9.52 -29.57
N MET A 448 0.72 -9.26 -30.86
CA MET A 448 -0.52 -9.54 -31.59
C MET A 448 -0.21 -10.09 -32.96
N MET A 449 -0.83 -11.21 -33.32
CA MET A 449 -0.84 -11.70 -34.70
C MET A 449 -2.20 -11.46 -35.30
N LEU A 450 -2.21 -10.81 -36.48
CA LEU A 450 -3.42 -10.55 -37.25
C LEU A 450 -3.65 -11.65 -38.25
N GLY A 451 -4.91 -11.93 -38.56
CA GLY A 451 -5.32 -12.89 -39.56
C GLY A 451 -4.93 -12.46 -40.97
N GLY A 452 -4.58 -13.44 -41.79
CA GLY A 452 -4.16 -13.21 -43.15
C GLY A 452 -3.80 -14.50 -43.87
N GLN A 453 -3.42 -14.38 -45.15
CA GLN A 453 -3.07 -15.55 -45.98
C GLN A 453 -1.74 -16.19 -45.58
N GLU A 454 -0.81 -15.40 -45.03
CA GLU A 454 0.51 -15.85 -44.57
C GLU A 454 0.66 -15.72 -43.06
N SER A 455 -0.45 -15.83 -42.29
CA SER A 455 -0.47 -15.81 -40.84
C SER A 455 -0.78 -17.19 -40.26
N PHE A 456 -0.48 -17.40 -38.97
CA PHE A 456 -0.79 -18.62 -38.22
C PHE A 456 -0.25 -19.89 -38.91
N SER A 457 -1.07 -20.94 -39.08
CA SER A 457 -0.68 -22.20 -39.73
C SER A 457 -0.25 -22.01 -41.19
N GLN A 458 -0.95 -21.13 -41.92
CA GLN A 458 -0.62 -20.83 -43.32
C GLN A 458 0.73 -20.11 -43.46
N GLY A 459 1.12 -19.35 -42.43
CA GLY A 459 2.42 -18.70 -42.36
C GLY A 459 3.55 -19.61 -41.88
N GLY A 460 3.27 -20.90 -41.57
CA GLY A 460 4.28 -21.86 -41.11
C GLY A 460 4.85 -21.57 -39.73
N TYR A 461 4.01 -21.09 -38.78
CA TYR A 461 4.44 -20.80 -37.41
C TYR A 461 4.40 -22.02 -36.49
N GLU A 462 3.91 -23.15 -36.93
CA GLU A 462 3.83 -24.39 -36.16
C GLU A 462 5.21 -24.83 -35.67
N ASN A 463 5.26 -25.27 -34.41
CA ASN A 463 6.50 -25.70 -33.72
C ASN A 463 7.62 -24.63 -33.70
N THR A 464 7.27 -23.35 -33.75
CA THR A 464 8.23 -22.24 -33.64
C THR A 464 8.11 -21.60 -32.24
N PRO A 465 9.11 -20.82 -31.77
CA PRO A 465 8.98 -20.02 -30.55
C PRO A 465 7.78 -19.05 -30.55
N ILE A 466 7.32 -18.63 -31.73
CA ILE A 466 6.12 -17.77 -31.86
C ILE A 466 4.84 -18.57 -31.63
N ASP A 467 4.78 -19.85 -32.02
CA ASP A 467 3.65 -20.72 -31.69
C ASP A 467 3.44 -20.81 -30.17
N GLU A 468 4.53 -20.85 -29.38
CA GLU A 468 4.43 -20.85 -27.93
C GLU A 468 3.74 -19.58 -27.38
N LEU A 469 3.95 -18.42 -28.01
CA LEU A 469 3.34 -17.15 -27.64
C LEU A 469 1.84 -17.08 -27.93
N LEU A 470 1.40 -17.72 -29.02
CA LEU A 470 0.02 -17.63 -29.47
C LEU A 470 -0.94 -18.23 -28.43
N PRO A 471 -2.11 -17.61 -28.19
CA PRO A 471 -3.12 -18.13 -27.25
C PRO A 471 -3.91 -19.33 -27.79
N VAL A 472 -3.53 -19.84 -28.96
CA VAL A 472 -4.20 -20.90 -29.70
C VAL A 472 -3.22 -21.97 -30.11
N TYR A 473 -3.69 -23.22 -30.26
CA TYR A 473 -2.93 -24.30 -30.93
C TYR A 473 -3.16 -24.22 -32.42
N LEU A 474 -2.09 -24.20 -33.19
CA LEU A 474 -2.16 -24.13 -34.63
C LEU A 474 -2.58 -25.48 -35.22
N GLN A 475 -3.35 -25.44 -36.29
CA GLN A 475 -3.85 -26.63 -36.97
C GLN A 475 -2.75 -27.22 -37.87
N ARG A 476 -2.41 -28.49 -37.71
CA ARG A 476 -1.49 -29.20 -38.61
C ARG A 476 -2.19 -29.46 -39.92
N SER A 477 -1.80 -28.72 -40.97
CA SER A 477 -2.32 -28.85 -42.35
C SER A 477 -3.83 -28.60 -42.47
N GLY A 478 -4.22 -27.47 -42.97
CA GLY A 478 -5.59 -27.18 -43.35
C GLY A 478 -5.63 -26.20 -44.50
N ASN A 479 -6.21 -26.61 -45.64
CA ASN A 479 -6.69 -25.66 -46.61
C ASN A 479 -7.73 -24.78 -45.94
N VAL A 480 -7.45 -23.47 -45.84
CA VAL A 480 -8.45 -22.50 -45.39
C VAL A 480 -9.49 -22.44 -46.50
N SER A 481 -10.62 -23.08 -46.27
CA SER A 481 -11.79 -22.82 -47.14
C SER A 481 -12.24 -21.39 -46.85
N PRO A 482 -12.44 -20.55 -47.84
CA PRO A 482 -13.03 -19.25 -47.65
C PRO A 482 -14.38 -19.42 -46.99
N VAL A 483 -14.53 -18.84 -45.78
CA VAL A 483 -15.78 -18.86 -45.06
C VAL A 483 -16.45 -17.52 -45.26
N ASP A 484 -17.59 -17.54 -45.93
CA ASP A 484 -18.38 -16.32 -46.17
C ASP A 484 -19.37 -16.05 -45.03
N ASN A 485 -19.74 -14.79 -44.89
CA ASN A 485 -20.84 -14.35 -44.02
C ASN A 485 -20.64 -14.57 -42.51
N LEU A 486 -19.43 -14.33 -41.99
CA LEU A 486 -19.10 -14.44 -40.58
C LEU A 486 -19.65 -13.28 -39.77
N ALA A 487 -20.60 -13.52 -38.90
CA ALA A 487 -21.17 -12.54 -37.97
C ALA A 487 -20.30 -12.46 -36.72
N PHE A 488 -19.81 -11.28 -36.35
CA PHE A 488 -18.97 -11.06 -35.17
C PHE A 488 -19.82 -10.91 -33.91
N GLY A 489 -19.38 -11.50 -32.82
CA GLY A 489 -20.02 -11.38 -31.51
C GLY A 489 -19.04 -11.47 -30.36
N LEU A 490 -19.39 -10.86 -29.23
CA LEU A 490 -18.59 -10.91 -28.01
C LEU A 490 -18.90 -12.18 -27.21
N GLU A 491 -17.88 -12.80 -26.68
CA GLU A 491 -17.99 -13.87 -25.71
C GLU A 491 -18.11 -13.30 -24.27
N ARG A 492 -18.36 -14.17 -23.28
CA ARG A 492 -18.53 -13.76 -21.87
C ARG A 492 -17.40 -12.86 -21.39
N ASP A 493 -16.14 -13.25 -21.64
CA ASP A 493 -14.96 -12.48 -21.22
C ASP A 493 -14.86 -11.16 -21.96
N GLY A 494 -15.29 -11.10 -23.22
CA GLY A 494 -15.39 -9.87 -24.01
C GLY A 494 -16.43 -8.91 -23.44
N TRP A 495 -17.60 -9.41 -23.03
CA TRP A 495 -18.62 -8.59 -22.37
C TRP A 495 -18.17 -7.99 -21.05
N LEU A 496 -17.32 -8.67 -20.32
CA LEU A 496 -16.75 -8.18 -19.05
C LEU A 496 -15.56 -7.23 -19.24
N SER A 497 -14.95 -7.25 -20.44
CA SER A 497 -13.73 -6.50 -20.75
C SER A 497 -14.04 -5.15 -21.40
N GLN A 498 -13.74 -4.06 -20.70
CA GLN A 498 -14.02 -2.70 -21.20
C GLN A 498 -13.27 -2.35 -22.49
N TRP A 499 -12.09 -2.92 -22.72
CA TRP A 499 -11.27 -2.63 -23.91
C TRP A 499 -11.80 -3.29 -25.20
N VAL A 500 -12.72 -4.24 -25.09
CA VAL A 500 -13.36 -4.89 -26.26
C VAL A 500 -14.70 -4.24 -26.59
N ARG A 501 -15.39 -3.70 -25.58
CA ARG A 501 -16.67 -3.01 -25.77
C ARG A 501 -16.45 -1.55 -26.24
N LEU A 502 -17.23 -1.11 -27.22
CA LEU A 502 -17.17 0.25 -27.72
C LEU A 502 -18.30 1.15 -27.21
N ARG A 503 -19.32 0.58 -26.58
CA ARG A 503 -20.47 1.31 -26.02
C ARG A 503 -20.52 1.17 -24.50
N LYS A 504 -21.16 2.15 -23.84
CA LYS A 504 -21.31 2.17 -22.38
C LYS A 504 -22.36 1.16 -21.88
N THR A 505 -23.45 0.99 -22.61
CA THR A 505 -24.54 0.07 -22.23
C THR A 505 -24.49 -1.24 -23.05
N GLU A 506 -25.01 -2.30 -22.47
CA GLU A 506 -25.11 -3.60 -23.15
C GLU A 506 -26.06 -3.56 -24.35
N ALA A 507 -27.15 -2.80 -24.26
CA ALA A 507 -28.11 -2.65 -25.36
C ALA A 507 -27.46 -1.97 -26.57
N ASP A 508 -26.82 -0.82 -26.38
CA ASP A 508 -26.17 -0.09 -27.48
C ASP A 508 -25.04 -0.92 -28.10
N GLU A 509 -24.34 -1.76 -27.31
CA GLU A 509 -23.28 -2.62 -27.82
C GLU A 509 -23.86 -3.79 -28.66
N LYS A 510 -25.00 -4.35 -28.28
CA LYS A 510 -25.70 -5.37 -29.07
C LYS A 510 -26.15 -4.81 -30.41
N ASP A 511 -26.79 -3.64 -30.41
CA ASP A 511 -27.22 -2.95 -31.62
C ASP A 511 -26.04 -2.67 -32.56
N ARG A 512 -24.88 -2.23 -31.99
CA ARG A 512 -23.65 -2.03 -32.77
C ARG A 512 -23.14 -3.32 -33.40
N LEU A 513 -23.16 -4.45 -32.66
CA LEU A 513 -22.70 -5.74 -33.15
C LEU A 513 -23.59 -6.28 -34.29
N GLU A 514 -24.91 -6.07 -34.20
CA GLU A 514 -25.86 -6.42 -35.25
C GLU A 514 -25.66 -5.60 -36.53
N ASP A 515 -25.26 -4.31 -36.38
CA ASP A 515 -24.94 -3.41 -37.51
C ASP A 515 -23.57 -3.68 -38.13
N MET A 516 -22.71 -4.53 -37.53
CA MET A 516 -21.38 -4.84 -38.05
C MET A 516 -21.46 -5.58 -39.42
N PRO A 517 -20.54 -5.28 -40.35
CA PRO A 517 -20.44 -6.05 -41.57
C PRO A 517 -20.02 -7.48 -41.29
N LYS A 518 -20.48 -8.40 -42.10
CA LYS A 518 -20.00 -9.77 -42.08
C LYS A 518 -18.61 -9.90 -42.66
N PHE A 519 -17.73 -10.66 -41.99
CA PHE A 519 -16.37 -10.93 -42.43
C PHE A 519 -16.27 -12.15 -43.34
N ARG A 520 -15.13 -12.28 -44.03
CA ARG A 520 -14.89 -13.33 -45.03
C ARG A 520 -13.60 -14.09 -44.83
N VAL A 521 -12.68 -13.55 -44.05
CA VAL A 521 -11.37 -14.17 -43.81
C VAL A 521 -11.23 -14.55 -42.34
N LEU A 522 -11.06 -15.86 -42.09
CA LEU A 522 -10.83 -16.40 -40.77
C LEU A 522 -9.74 -17.46 -40.82
N ASN A 523 -8.68 -17.29 -40.05
CA ASN A 523 -7.68 -18.34 -39.82
C ASN A 523 -8.23 -19.35 -38.81
N GLN A 524 -8.38 -20.59 -39.26
CA GLN A 524 -8.87 -21.67 -38.38
C GLN A 524 -7.74 -22.16 -37.47
N VAL A 525 -8.09 -22.48 -36.24
CA VAL A 525 -7.17 -22.99 -35.21
C VAL A 525 -7.69 -24.31 -34.63
N ASP A 526 -6.79 -25.14 -34.13
CA ASP A 526 -7.18 -26.45 -33.56
C ASP A 526 -7.98 -26.26 -32.27
N ARG A 527 -7.36 -25.61 -31.28
CA ARG A 527 -7.93 -25.42 -29.93
C ARG A 527 -7.40 -24.14 -29.29
N ILE A 528 -8.11 -23.69 -28.27
CA ILE A 528 -7.65 -22.60 -27.41
C ILE A 528 -6.70 -23.17 -26.35
N LYS A 529 -5.59 -22.50 -26.06
CA LYS A 529 -4.64 -22.91 -25.01
C LYS A 529 -5.24 -22.76 -23.62
N PRO A 530 -4.90 -23.63 -22.67
CA PRO A 530 -5.28 -23.46 -21.26
C PRO A 530 -4.78 -22.10 -20.73
N GLY A 531 -5.67 -21.35 -20.08
CA GLY A 531 -5.36 -20.00 -19.57
C GLY A 531 -5.54 -18.87 -20.57
N ALA A 532 -5.89 -19.16 -21.81
CA ALA A 532 -6.28 -18.16 -22.78
C ALA A 532 -7.80 -17.89 -22.73
N SER A 533 -8.19 -16.63 -22.94
CA SER A 533 -9.57 -16.15 -22.95
C SER A 533 -10.03 -15.81 -24.33
N VAL A 534 -11.21 -16.28 -24.71
CA VAL A 534 -11.87 -15.90 -25.97
C VAL A 534 -12.67 -14.64 -25.72
N MET A 535 -12.25 -13.53 -26.32
CA MET A 535 -12.93 -12.24 -26.20
C MET A 535 -14.09 -12.11 -27.20
N ALA A 536 -13.88 -12.60 -28.39
CA ALA A 536 -14.88 -12.54 -29.46
C ALA A 536 -14.86 -13.80 -30.30
N SER A 537 -16.01 -14.13 -30.87
CA SER A 537 -16.19 -15.23 -31.80
C SER A 537 -16.92 -14.76 -33.07
N VAL A 538 -16.85 -15.55 -34.10
CA VAL A 538 -17.65 -15.38 -35.32
C VAL A 538 -18.60 -16.57 -35.49
N LEU A 539 -19.80 -16.29 -35.97
CA LEU A 539 -20.80 -17.27 -36.31
C LEU A 539 -20.91 -17.42 -37.79
N GLY A 540 -20.62 -18.62 -38.30
CA GLY A 540 -20.79 -18.97 -39.73
C GLY A 540 -22.22 -19.31 -40.08
N GLU A 541 -22.48 -19.51 -41.40
CA GLU A 541 -23.83 -19.90 -41.91
C GLU A 541 -24.28 -21.27 -41.41
N ASP A 542 -23.34 -22.15 -41.07
CA ASP A 542 -23.58 -23.47 -40.46
C ASP A 542 -23.90 -23.38 -38.95
N ASN A 543 -24.08 -22.20 -38.41
CA ASN A 543 -24.29 -21.93 -36.99
C ASN A 543 -23.13 -22.38 -36.11
N LYS A 544 -21.94 -22.63 -36.71
CA LYS A 544 -20.74 -22.98 -35.98
C LYS A 544 -20.05 -21.74 -35.45
N ARG A 545 -19.82 -21.72 -34.15
CA ARG A 545 -19.10 -20.64 -33.49
C ARG A 545 -17.59 -20.91 -33.51
N MET A 546 -16.83 -19.97 -34.00
CA MET A 546 -15.36 -20.05 -34.15
C MET A 546 -14.70 -18.85 -33.45
N PRO A 547 -13.55 -19.01 -32.79
CA PRO A 547 -12.87 -17.90 -32.12
C PRO A 547 -12.44 -16.84 -33.17
N ALA A 548 -12.55 -15.56 -32.76
CA ALA A 548 -12.17 -14.43 -33.59
C ALA A 548 -11.06 -13.58 -32.92
N LEU A 549 -11.17 -13.34 -31.65
CA LEU A 549 -10.16 -12.66 -30.83
C LEU A 549 -9.89 -13.47 -29.58
N VAL A 550 -8.66 -13.93 -29.44
CA VAL A 550 -8.21 -14.73 -28.29
C VAL A 550 -6.97 -14.07 -27.67
N VAL A 551 -6.91 -14.01 -26.36
CA VAL A 551 -5.81 -13.36 -25.64
C VAL A 551 -5.35 -14.19 -24.46
N GLN A 552 -4.08 -14.00 -24.08
CA GLN A 552 -3.50 -14.59 -22.86
C GLN A 552 -2.40 -13.72 -22.28
N ARG A 553 -2.05 -13.94 -21.03
CA ARG A 553 -0.77 -13.52 -20.47
C ARG A 553 0.29 -14.58 -20.79
N TYR A 554 1.49 -14.12 -21.18
CA TYR A 554 2.63 -14.99 -21.45
C TYR A 554 3.90 -14.42 -20.82
N GLY A 555 4.42 -15.08 -19.79
CA GLY A 555 5.49 -14.53 -18.98
C GLY A 555 5.07 -13.21 -18.35
N HIS A 556 5.87 -12.17 -18.54
CA HIS A 556 5.55 -10.82 -18.06
C HIS A 556 4.69 -10.00 -19.04
N GLY A 557 4.48 -10.49 -20.28
CA GLY A 557 3.75 -9.77 -21.32
C GLY A 557 2.36 -10.31 -21.60
N LYS A 558 1.78 -9.79 -22.68
CA LYS A 558 0.45 -10.13 -23.19
C LYS A 558 0.56 -10.62 -24.63
N SER A 559 -0.22 -11.62 -24.99
CA SER A 559 -0.28 -12.14 -26.35
C SER A 559 -1.71 -12.24 -26.82
N GLY A 560 -1.94 -11.86 -28.07
CA GLY A 560 -3.24 -11.92 -28.72
C GLY A 560 -3.18 -12.52 -30.11
N ALA A 561 -4.26 -13.16 -30.52
CA ALA A 561 -4.54 -13.64 -31.85
C ALA A 561 -5.86 -13.07 -32.34
N LEU A 562 -5.81 -12.18 -33.32
CA LEU A 562 -6.97 -11.71 -34.05
C LEU A 562 -7.08 -12.53 -35.32
N LEU A 563 -7.96 -13.53 -35.32
CA LEU A 563 -8.06 -14.56 -36.36
C LEU A 563 -8.80 -14.08 -37.62
N ILE A 564 -9.46 -12.92 -37.56
CA ILE A 564 -10.10 -12.27 -38.72
C ILE A 564 -9.02 -11.52 -39.54
N GLY A 565 -9.00 -11.70 -40.84
CA GLY A 565 -8.01 -11.10 -41.72
C GLY A 565 -8.55 -9.97 -42.60
N ASP A 566 -9.78 -9.51 -42.39
CA ASP A 566 -10.43 -8.48 -43.21
C ASP A 566 -11.19 -7.45 -42.33
N MET A 567 -10.60 -7.04 -41.18
CA MET A 567 -11.17 -6.02 -40.29
C MET A 567 -11.38 -4.67 -40.99
N TRP A 568 -10.57 -4.34 -41.98
CA TRP A 568 -10.71 -3.11 -42.79
C TRP A 568 -12.10 -2.97 -43.44
N ARG A 569 -12.82 -4.08 -43.67
CA ARG A 569 -14.19 -4.08 -44.23
C ARG A 569 -15.16 -3.35 -43.32
N TRP A 570 -14.93 -3.40 -41.99
CA TRP A 570 -15.76 -2.71 -41.03
C TRP A 570 -15.77 -1.19 -41.27
N GLN A 571 -14.61 -0.60 -41.61
CA GLN A 571 -14.53 0.81 -41.95
C GLN A 571 -15.22 1.15 -43.26
N MET A 572 -15.15 0.25 -44.27
CA MET A 572 -15.70 0.51 -45.59
C MET A 572 -17.20 0.27 -45.69
N ALA A 573 -17.76 -0.61 -44.89
CA ALA A 573 -19.19 -0.97 -44.96
C ALA A 573 -20.11 -0.06 -44.14
N GLY A 574 -19.55 0.69 -43.19
CA GLY A 574 -20.33 1.53 -42.25
C GLY A 574 -20.88 2.78 -42.92
N LYS A 575 -22.21 2.88 -43.06
CA LYS A 575 -22.89 4.02 -43.69
C LYS A 575 -22.84 5.31 -42.88
N ASN A 576 -22.59 5.27 -41.54
CA ASN A 576 -22.65 6.43 -40.65
C ASN A 576 -21.73 6.42 -39.43
N LYS A 577 -20.79 5.45 -39.28
CA LYS A 577 -20.01 5.33 -38.03
C LYS A 577 -18.52 5.10 -38.34
N ASN A 578 -17.87 6.13 -38.89
CA ASN A 578 -16.44 6.08 -39.22
C ASN A 578 -15.50 5.95 -38.01
N GLU A 579 -16.03 6.01 -36.78
CA GLU A 579 -15.26 6.02 -35.51
C GLU A 579 -15.12 4.65 -34.86
N ASP A 580 -15.92 3.65 -35.19
CA ASP A 580 -15.95 2.37 -34.45
C ASP A 580 -14.66 1.55 -34.67
N LEU A 581 -14.20 1.37 -35.91
CA LEU A 581 -12.95 0.66 -36.18
C LEU A 581 -11.72 1.40 -35.59
N PRO A 582 -11.55 2.72 -35.83
CA PRO A 582 -10.49 3.48 -35.17
C PRO A 582 -10.49 3.31 -33.64
N ARG A 583 -11.65 3.41 -32.98
CA ARG A 583 -11.78 3.20 -31.54
C ARG A 583 -11.39 1.78 -31.13
N ALA A 584 -11.84 0.75 -31.85
CA ALA A 584 -11.47 -0.63 -31.60
C ALA A 584 -9.95 -0.83 -31.67
N TRP A 585 -9.30 -0.29 -32.72
CA TRP A 585 -7.84 -0.36 -32.83
C TRP A 585 -7.13 0.34 -31.70
N ARG A 586 -7.53 1.55 -31.34
CA ARG A 586 -6.94 2.29 -30.24
C ARG A 586 -7.08 1.51 -28.91
N GLN A 587 -8.24 0.90 -28.65
CA GLN A 587 -8.44 0.07 -27.43
C GLN A 587 -7.58 -1.20 -27.44
N ILE A 588 -7.48 -1.91 -28.56
CA ILE A 588 -6.62 -3.09 -28.71
C ILE A 588 -5.15 -2.72 -28.45
N ILE A 589 -4.69 -1.64 -29.07
CA ILE A 589 -3.31 -1.16 -28.91
C ILE A 589 -3.03 -0.79 -27.45
N ARG A 590 -3.91 -0.04 -26.83
CA ARG A 590 -3.75 0.33 -25.42
C ARG A 590 -3.76 -0.89 -24.52
N TRP A 591 -4.62 -1.87 -24.78
CA TRP A 591 -4.57 -3.12 -24.05
C TRP A 591 -3.22 -3.83 -24.20
N LEU A 592 -2.62 -3.84 -25.39
CA LEU A 592 -1.31 -4.45 -25.62
C LEU A 592 -0.19 -3.78 -24.82
N VAL A 593 -0.21 -2.44 -24.70
CA VAL A 593 0.87 -1.68 -24.09
C VAL A 593 0.65 -1.32 -22.62
N THR A 594 -0.55 -1.56 -22.09
CA THR A 594 -0.84 -1.36 -20.65
C THR A 594 0.02 -2.30 -19.82
N ASP A 595 0.63 -1.79 -18.75
CA ASP A 595 1.52 -2.49 -17.83
C ASP A 595 2.88 -2.92 -18.43
N VAL A 596 3.21 -2.45 -19.63
CA VAL A 596 4.52 -2.76 -20.22
C VAL A 596 5.61 -1.92 -19.52
N PRO A 597 6.61 -2.56 -18.89
CA PRO A 597 7.62 -1.85 -18.12
C PRO A 597 8.46 -0.92 -19.00
N SER A 598 8.84 0.24 -18.46
CA SER A 598 9.88 1.11 -19.02
C SER A 598 11.27 0.69 -18.56
N ARG A 599 12.34 1.13 -19.28
CA ARG A 599 13.73 0.91 -18.82
C ARG A 599 14.02 1.59 -17.50
N VAL A 600 13.47 2.78 -17.32
CA VAL A 600 13.50 3.51 -16.06
C VAL A 600 12.07 3.67 -15.55
N GLN A 601 11.86 3.40 -14.28
CA GLN A 601 10.59 3.59 -13.59
C GLN A 601 10.83 4.34 -12.30
N LEU A 602 9.98 5.29 -11.98
CA LEU A 602 9.96 6.00 -10.71
C LEU A 602 8.61 5.74 -10.04
N ALA A 603 8.65 5.14 -8.88
CA ALA A 603 7.48 4.91 -8.04
C ALA A 603 7.55 5.77 -6.78
N THR A 604 6.40 6.21 -6.28
CA THR A 604 6.27 6.97 -5.04
C THR A 604 5.38 6.19 -4.08
N GLU A 605 5.93 5.82 -2.93
CA GLU A 605 5.21 5.07 -1.90
C GLU A 605 5.15 5.88 -0.60
N ALA A 606 4.06 5.76 0.15
CA ALA A 606 3.99 6.35 1.49
C ALA A 606 4.99 5.63 2.41
N ASP A 607 5.78 6.40 3.15
CA ASP A 607 6.68 5.84 4.16
C ASP A 607 6.01 5.85 5.53
N SER A 608 5.76 4.66 6.08
CA SER A 608 5.13 4.49 7.38
C SER A 608 6.00 4.93 8.58
N GLY A 609 7.30 5.15 8.35
CA GLY A 609 8.26 5.51 9.40
C GLY A 609 8.32 7.01 9.73
N ALA A 610 7.89 7.89 8.83
CA ALA A 610 7.98 9.35 8.95
C ALA A 610 6.61 10.01 9.20
N ALA A 611 5.86 9.51 10.17
CA ALA A 611 4.53 10.04 10.52
C ALA A 611 3.49 9.98 9.39
N GLY A 612 3.67 9.09 8.41
CA GLY A 612 2.84 9.04 7.21
C GLY A 612 3.08 10.20 6.23
N LEU A 613 3.93 11.17 6.57
CA LEU A 613 4.28 12.31 5.70
C LEU A 613 5.41 12.00 4.74
N GLY A 614 6.25 11.01 5.04
CA GLY A 614 7.38 10.61 4.21
C GLY A 614 6.90 9.97 2.90
N ARG A 615 7.64 10.25 1.82
CA ARG A 615 7.50 9.57 0.54
C ARG A 615 8.79 8.87 0.20
N ARG A 616 8.72 7.57 0.05
CA ARG A 616 9.80 6.75 -0.47
C ARG A 616 9.75 6.81 -1.98
N LEU A 617 10.83 7.29 -2.57
CA LEU A 617 11.00 7.39 -4.01
C LEU A 617 11.87 6.21 -4.46
N ILE A 618 11.34 5.37 -5.34
CA ILE A 618 12.01 4.16 -5.80
C ILE A 618 12.24 4.26 -7.29
N VAL A 619 13.51 4.36 -7.69
CA VAL A 619 13.94 4.38 -9.09
C VAL A 619 14.40 2.99 -9.48
N LYS A 620 13.76 2.36 -10.48
CA LYS A 620 14.21 1.08 -11.04
C LYS A 620 14.84 1.31 -12.40
N ALA A 621 16.09 0.88 -12.56
CA ALA A 621 16.84 1.01 -13.78
C ALA A 621 17.16 -0.34 -14.41
N ARG A 622 16.98 -0.44 -15.74
CA ARG A 622 17.28 -1.64 -16.54
C ARG A 622 18.13 -1.28 -17.76
N ASN A 623 19.02 -2.20 -18.12
CA ASN A 623 19.85 -2.05 -19.32
C ASN A 623 19.02 -2.26 -20.62
N GLU A 624 19.68 -2.27 -21.79
CA GLU A 624 19.05 -2.50 -23.08
C GLU A 624 18.43 -3.89 -23.23
N GLU A 625 18.90 -4.87 -22.47
CA GLU A 625 18.33 -6.22 -22.39
C GLU A 625 17.25 -6.36 -21.30
N PHE A 626 16.80 -5.28 -20.67
CA PHE A 626 15.85 -5.24 -19.56
C PHE A 626 16.28 -5.98 -18.28
N LYS A 627 17.59 -6.26 -18.15
CA LYS A 627 18.17 -6.78 -16.91
C LYS A 627 18.41 -5.63 -15.90
N PRO A 628 18.32 -5.89 -14.60
CA PRO A 628 18.60 -4.89 -13.58
C PRO A 628 19.98 -4.24 -13.76
N LEU A 629 20.07 -2.93 -13.64
CA LEU A 629 21.31 -2.15 -13.75
C LEU A 629 21.72 -1.66 -12.36
N GLY A 630 22.65 -2.40 -11.72
CA GLY A 630 23.09 -2.11 -10.35
C GLY A 630 24.05 -0.93 -10.22
N PHE A 631 24.74 -0.54 -11.31
CA PHE A 631 25.71 0.55 -11.33
C PHE A 631 25.25 1.67 -12.26
N ALA A 632 24.09 2.26 -11.97
CA ALA A 632 23.60 3.43 -12.68
C ALA A 632 23.91 4.70 -11.89
N ASN A 633 24.17 5.80 -12.59
CA ASN A 633 24.14 7.12 -11.97
C ASN A 633 22.72 7.65 -12.02
N VAL A 634 22.11 7.85 -10.85
CA VAL A 634 20.73 8.30 -10.68
C VAL A 634 20.74 9.71 -10.10
N GLU A 635 20.31 10.68 -10.87
CA GLU A 635 20.05 12.06 -10.43
C GLU A 635 18.55 12.16 -10.12
N LEU A 636 18.20 12.38 -8.86
CA LEU A 636 16.83 12.47 -8.39
C LEU A 636 16.57 13.85 -7.79
N SER A 637 15.57 14.55 -8.27
CA SER A 637 15.13 15.84 -7.74
C SER A 637 13.64 15.85 -7.45
N VAL A 638 13.24 16.66 -6.47
CA VAL A 638 11.82 16.88 -6.12
C VAL A 638 11.49 18.35 -6.26
N MET A 639 10.41 18.64 -6.96
CA MET A 639 9.94 19.99 -7.29
C MET A 639 8.55 20.20 -6.67
N PRO A 640 8.38 21.14 -5.72
CA PRO A 640 7.06 21.55 -5.25
C PRO A 640 6.24 22.15 -6.39
N ASN A 641 5.00 21.72 -6.54
CA ASN A 641 4.08 22.13 -7.60
C ASN A 641 4.64 22.07 -9.03
N GLY A 642 5.72 21.29 -9.24
CA GLY A 642 6.41 21.22 -10.54
C GLY A 642 7.30 22.42 -10.85
N ASP A 643 7.56 23.30 -9.89
CA ASP A 643 8.42 24.47 -10.06
C ASP A 643 9.92 24.07 -10.03
N GLU A 644 10.56 24.08 -11.19
CA GLU A 644 11.98 23.76 -11.32
C GLU A 644 12.91 24.69 -10.54
N SER A 645 12.48 25.93 -10.26
CA SER A 645 13.29 26.89 -9.49
C SER A 645 13.41 26.51 -8.01
N GLN A 646 12.51 25.67 -7.50
CA GLN A 646 12.50 25.16 -6.14
C GLN A 646 12.94 23.69 -6.04
N ALA A 647 13.56 23.17 -7.09
CA ALA A 647 14.03 21.78 -7.12
C ALA A 647 15.00 21.48 -5.97
N VAL A 648 14.79 20.36 -5.31
CA VAL A 648 15.65 19.83 -4.25
C VAL A 648 16.26 18.53 -4.74
N ASP A 649 17.57 18.52 -4.89
CA ASP A 649 18.30 17.30 -5.25
C ASP A 649 18.41 16.36 -4.05
N LEU A 650 18.15 15.08 -4.30
CA LEU A 650 18.16 14.04 -3.28
C LEU A 650 19.32 13.09 -3.49
N SER A 651 19.93 12.69 -2.38
CA SER A 651 20.84 11.54 -2.36
C SER A 651 20.05 10.25 -2.53
N VAL A 652 20.54 9.36 -3.37
CA VAL A 652 19.89 8.09 -3.70
C VAL A 652 20.81 6.94 -3.33
N ASP A 653 20.29 6.01 -2.56
CA ASP A 653 21.02 4.81 -2.12
C ASP A 653 20.54 3.58 -2.90
N PRO A 654 21.46 2.66 -3.29
CA PRO A 654 21.05 1.38 -3.87
C PRO A 654 20.21 0.57 -2.88
N SER A 655 19.12 -0.01 -3.36
CA SER A 655 18.26 -0.87 -2.52
C SER A 655 19.01 -2.13 -2.08
N SER A 656 18.88 -2.48 -0.81
CA SER A 656 19.44 -3.71 -0.26
C SER A 656 18.63 -4.97 -0.61
N THR A 657 17.41 -4.79 -1.11
CA THR A 657 16.46 -5.88 -1.34
C THR A 657 16.26 -6.21 -2.82
N GLU A 658 16.41 -5.23 -3.71
CA GLU A 658 16.15 -5.39 -5.14
C GLU A 658 17.30 -4.84 -6.00
N ALA A 659 17.92 -5.69 -6.79
CA ALA A 659 18.98 -5.27 -7.71
C ALA A 659 18.46 -4.30 -8.78
N GLY A 660 19.22 -3.23 -9.07
CA GLY A 660 18.82 -2.20 -10.03
C GLY A 660 17.73 -1.25 -9.53
N ALA A 661 17.36 -1.34 -8.24
CA ALA A 661 16.52 -0.37 -7.56
C ALA A 661 17.37 0.59 -6.72
N PHE A 662 16.96 1.84 -6.67
CA PHE A 662 17.58 2.92 -5.92
C PHE A 662 16.50 3.65 -5.14
N GLU A 663 16.78 3.96 -3.88
CA GLU A 663 15.77 4.49 -2.96
C GLU A 663 16.21 5.81 -2.35
N SER A 664 15.27 6.71 -2.14
CA SER A 664 15.44 7.94 -1.39
C SER A 664 14.18 8.24 -0.60
N LEU A 665 14.32 8.89 0.54
CA LEU A 665 13.20 9.35 1.37
C LEU A 665 13.09 10.86 1.29
N TYR A 666 11.90 11.35 0.97
CA TYR A 666 11.57 12.77 0.97
C TYR A 666 10.43 13.06 1.94
N ILE A 667 10.57 14.12 2.75
CA ILE A 667 9.52 14.58 3.65
C ILE A 667 9.04 15.95 3.16
N PRO A 668 7.79 16.05 2.66
CA PRO A 668 7.20 17.31 2.20
C PRO A 668 7.17 18.37 3.31
N ARG A 669 7.58 19.58 2.98
CA ARG A 669 7.59 20.70 3.94
C ARG A 669 6.28 21.49 3.96
N GLU A 670 5.56 21.48 2.85
CA GLU A 670 4.34 22.27 2.64
C GLU A 670 3.22 21.38 2.11
N GLU A 671 2.01 21.87 2.17
CA GLU A 671 0.88 21.27 1.49
C GLU A 671 0.92 21.56 0.00
N GLY A 672 0.47 20.61 -0.80
CA GLY A 672 0.39 20.81 -2.25
C GLY A 672 0.86 19.61 -3.06
N GLY A 673 1.07 19.87 -4.34
CA GLY A 673 1.57 18.89 -5.28
C GLY A 673 3.10 18.81 -5.27
N TYR A 674 3.64 17.64 -5.57
CA TYR A 674 5.08 17.40 -5.69
C TYR A 674 5.35 16.56 -6.93
N VAL A 675 6.37 16.93 -7.67
CA VAL A 675 6.88 16.15 -8.81
C VAL A 675 8.30 15.68 -8.48
N ALA A 676 8.52 14.36 -8.48
CA ALA A 676 9.87 13.82 -8.51
C ALA A 676 10.29 13.58 -9.95
N ARG A 677 11.54 13.90 -10.27
CA ARG A 677 12.16 13.64 -11.58
C ARG A 677 13.44 12.83 -11.36
N ALA A 678 13.55 11.71 -12.07
CA ALA A 678 14.74 10.87 -12.05
C ALA A 678 15.37 10.79 -13.43
N VAL A 679 16.62 11.24 -13.53
CA VAL A 679 17.45 11.08 -14.74
C VAL A 679 18.48 9.99 -14.45
N VAL A 680 18.41 8.91 -15.22
CA VAL A 680 19.29 7.76 -15.06
C VAL A 680 20.28 7.69 -16.20
N ARG A 681 21.57 7.54 -15.87
CA ARG A 681 22.69 7.39 -16.83
C ARG A 681 23.41 6.08 -16.59
N ASP A 682 23.94 5.50 -17.68
CA ASP A 682 24.81 4.32 -17.60
C ASP A 682 26.23 4.70 -17.15
N GLU A 683 27.09 3.70 -16.98
CA GLU A 683 28.49 3.86 -16.60
C GLU A 683 29.29 4.75 -17.58
N ASN A 684 28.84 4.91 -18.83
CA ASN A 684 29.46 5.71 -19.87
C ASN A 684 28.89 7.14 -19.92
N GLY A 685 27.96 7.48 -19.02
CA GLY A 685 27.29 8.78 -18.98
C GLY A 685 26.15 8.96 -20.00
N LYS A 686 25.77 7.91 -20.75
CA LYS A 686 24.64 7.95 -21.67
C LYS A 686 23.34 7.91 -20.90
N THR A 687 22.44 8.85 -21.17
CA THR A 687 21.11 8.87 -20.55
C THR A 687 20.29 7.67 -21.02
N ILE A 688 19.80 6.90 -20.04
CA ILE A 688 18.95 5.72 -20.22
C ILE A 688 17.47 6.11 -20.25
N GLY A 689 17.10 7.05 -19.38
CA GLY A 689 15.73 7.56 -19.29
C GLY A 689 15.62 8.75 -18.36
N ASP A 690 14.57 9.54 -18.57
CA ASP A 690 14.15 10.69 -17.77
C ASP A 690 12.67 10.47 -17.47
N VAL A 691 12.34 10.27 -16.18
CA VAL A 691 10.98 9.91 -15.76
C VAL A 691 10.53 10.81 -14.63
N GLU A 692 9.23 11.07 -14.60
CA GLU A 692 8.59 11.85 -13.54
C GLU A 692 7.50 11.03 -12.88
N ALA A 693 7.29 11.31 -11.59
CA ALA A 693 6.16 10.80 -10.83
C ALA A 693 5.65 11.90 -9.90
N GLY A 694 4.34 11.96 -9.69
CA GLY A 694 3.71 12.98 -8.89
C GLY A 694 2.96 12.44 -7.68
N TRP A 695 2.91 13.21 -6.62
CA TRP A 695 2.03 12.95 -5.48
C TRP A 695 1.53 14.26 -4.89
N ALA A 696 0.53 14.17 -4.04
CA ALA A 696 0.05 15.29 -3.25
C ALA A 696 0.32 15.04 -1.76
N SER A 697 0.63 16.10 -1.03
CA SER A 697 0.78 16.13 0.42
C SER A 697 -0.33 16.97 1.02
N ASN A 698 -1.18 16.35 1.83
CA ASN A 698 -2.33 17.02 2.47
C ASN A 698 -2.31 16.75 4.00
N PRO A 699 -1.26 17.15 4.73
CA PRO A 699 -1.10 16.80 6.14
C PRO A 699 -2.24 17.30 7.02
N ALA A 700 -2.74 18.53 6.82
CA ALA A 700 -3.85 19.04 7.58
C ALA A 700 -5.14 18.25 7.33
N ALA A 701 -5.46 17.94 6.07
CA ALA A 701 -6.62 17.12 5.75
C ALA A 701 -6.54 15.69 6.30
N ASP A 702 -5.34 15.15 6.48
CA ASP A 702 -5.12 13.83 7.07
C ASP A 702 -5.21 13.87 8.61
N GLU A 703 -4.71 14.92 9.24
CA GLU A 703 -4.81 15.17 10.68
C GLU A 703 -6.27 15.35 11.12
N PHE A 704 -7.02 16.17 10.40
CA PHE A 704 -8.44 16.43 10.69
C PHE A 704 -9.41 15.46 9.98
N ARG A 705 -8.93 14.28 9.60
CA ARG A 705 -9.77 13.25 8.96
C ARG A 705 -10.91 12.77 9.87
N SER A 706 -10.67 12.73 11.17
CA SER A 706 -11.66 12.43 12.21
C SER A 706 -11.52 13.47 13.32
N LEU A 707 -12.61 14.13 13.65
CA LEU A 707 -12.61 15.10 14.74
C LEU A 707 -12.97 14.47 16.09
N GLN A 708 -13.58 13.29 16.09
CA GLN A 708 -13.88 12.56 17.32
C GLN A 708 -12.64 11.82 17.82
N PRO A 709 -12.41 11.76 19.15
CA PRO A 709 -11.31 10.98 19.71
C PRO A 709 -11.40 9.52 19.32
N ASN A 710 -10.26 8.94 18.93
CA ASN A 710 -10.15 7.53 18.56
C ASN A 710 -9.84 6.65 19.77
N ILE A 711 -10.87 6.43 20.60
CA ILE A 711 -10.76 5.60 21.81
C ILE A 711 -10.37 4.16 21.44
N ALA A 712 -10.88 3.62 20.33
CA ALA A 712 -10.60 2.26 19.92
C ALA A 712 -9.10 2.01 19.66
N LEU A 713 -8.40 2.96 19.03
CA LEU A 713 -6.95 2.89 18.83
C LEU A 713 -6.20 2.93 20.15
N MET A 714 -6.61 3.80 21.07
CA MET A 714 -6.00 3.94 22.38
C MET A 714 -6.18 2.67 23.25
N GLU A 715 -7.36 2.05 23.21
CA GLU A 715 -7.62 0.77 23.85
C GLU A 715 -6.79 -0.38 23.26
N ASP A 716 -6.67 -0.44 21.93
CA ASP A 716 -5.88 -1.47 21.27
C ASP A 716 -4.38 -1.32 21.59
N LEU A 717 -3.86 -0.10 21.59
CA LEU A 717 -2.48 0.20 21.97
C LEU A 717 -2.21 -0.20 23.42
N ALA A 718 -3.08 0.19 24.35
CA ALA A 718 -2.98 -0.18 25.76
C ALA A 718 -2.99 -1.70 25.93
N LYS A 719 -3.94 -2.40 25.31
CA LYS A 719 -4.09 -3.85 25.41
C LYS A 719 -2.88 -4.60 24.85
N ARG A 720 -2.34 -4.20 23.70
CA ARG A 720 -1.17 -4.85 23.07
C ARG A 720 0.11 -4.69 23.90
N THR A 721 0.24 -3.57 24.63
CA THR A 721 1.41 -3.28 25.44
C THR A 721 1.26 -3.69 26.92
N GLY A 722 0.06 -4.18 27.34
CA GLY A 722 -0.21 -4.60 28.69
C GLY A 722 -0.55 -3.46 29.65
N GLY A 723 -0.91 -2.28 29.14
CA GLY A 723 -1.43 -1.15 29.90
C GLY A 723 -2.97 -1.10 29.95
N ARG A 724 -3.50 0.06 30.29
CA ARG A 724 -4.94 0.37 30.26
C ARG A 724 -5.16 1.85 29.94
N VAL A 725 -6.30 2.16 29.35
CA VAL A 725 -6.75 3.55 29.20
C VAL A 725 -7.09 4.14 30.57
N LEU A 726 -6.74 5.38 30.79
CA LEU A 726 -6.96 6.12 32.04
C LEU A 726 -7.88 7.31 31.79
N ASP A 727 -8.76 7.57 32.74
CA ASP A 727 -9.48 8.84 32.85
C ASP A 727 -8.61 9.88 33.54
N VAL A 728 -8.77 11.16 33.21
CA VAL A 728 -8.05 12.28 33.84
C VAL A 728 -8.26 12.28 35.37
N SER A 729 -9.46 11.96 35.83
CA SER A 729 -9.82 11.89 37.25
C SER A 729 -9.09 10.77 38.01
N GLU A 730 -8.65 9.71 37.34
CA GLU A 730 -7.97 8.55 37.89
C GLU A 730 -6.45 8.73 37.98
N LEU A 731 -5.87 9.74 37.34
CA LEU A 731 -4.42 9.91 37.19
C LEU A 731 -3.67 9.89 38.55
N THR A 732 -4.17 10.63 39.54
CA THR A 732 -3.52 10.71 40.85
C THR A 732 -3.58 9.37 41.61
N GLU A 733 -4.70 8.66 41.52
CA GLU A 733 -4.83 7.33 42.13
C GLU A 733 -3.93 6.30 41.43
N TRP A 734 -3.94 6.31 40.11
CA TRP A 734 -3.05 5.48 39.26
C TRP A 734 -1.56 5.73 39.61
N ALA A 735 -1.17 7.01 39.76
CA ALA A 735 0.21 7.38 40.10
C ALA A 735 0.65 6.82 41.43
N ARG A 736 -0.24 6.83 42.44
CA ARG A 736 0.02 6.23 43.73
C ARG A 736 0.06 4.71 43.75
N GLU A 737 -0.69 4.06 42.85
CA GLU A 737 -0.68 2.59 42.69
C GLU A 737 0.52 2.08 41.87
N MET A 738 1.07 2.89 40.98
CA MET A 738 2.10 2.49 40.02
C MET A 738 3.35 1.88 40.71
N PRO A 739 3.85 2.35 41.86
CA PRO A 739 4.97 1.73 42.55
C PRO A 739 4.75 0.29 42.97
N SER A 740 3.50 -0.12 43.20
CA SER A 740 3.13 -1.50 43.60
C SER A 740 2.93 -2.44 42.39
N LYS A 741 2.91 -1.92 41.14
CA LYS A 741 2.81 -2.71 39.93
C LYS A 741 4.16 -3.28 39.51
N GLN A 742 4.14 -4.27 38.62
CA GLN A 742 5.35 -4.92 38.12
C GLN A 742 6.21 -3.91 37.34
N SER A 743 7.29 -3.47 37.97
CA SER A 743 8.29 -2.56 37.42
C SER A 743 9.59 -3.32 37.12
N PRO A 744 10.44 -2.87 36.17
CA PRO A 744 11.68 -3.56 35.81
C PRO A 744 12.65 -3.75 36.98
N VAL A 745 12.76 -2.77 37.86
CA VAL A 745 13.59 -2.86 39.05
C VAL A 745 12.69 -2.73 40.29
N MET A 746 12.58 -3.82 41.07
CA MET A 746 11.77 -3.87 42.29
C MET A 746 12.62 -4.14 43.49
N ASP A 747 12.32 -3.47 44.60
CA ASP A 747 12.84 -3.77 45.92
C ASP A 747 11.79 -4.52 46.74
N SER A 748 12.27 -5.45 47.58
CA SER A 748 11.41 -6.21 48.47
C SER A 748 11.44 -5.58 49.87
N PHE A 749 10.35 -4.96 50.27
CA PHE A 749 10.17 -4.47 51.64
C PHE A 749 9.63 -5.59 52.51
N GLN A 750 10.39 -5.90 53.56
CA GLN A 750 10.04 -6.97 54.49
C GLN A 750 9.54 -6.36 55.80
N THR A 751 8.27 -6.57 56.13
CA THR A 751 7.69 -6.15 57.39
C THR A 751 7.52 -7.37 58.32
N PRO A 752 8.19 -7.40 59.46
CA PRO A 752 8.11 -8.53 60.37
C PRO A 752 6.74 -8.58 61.07
N LEU A 753 5.96 -9.64 60.80
CA LEU A 753 4.63 -9.85 61.35
C LEU A 753 4.70 -10.21 62.86
N TRP A 754 5.78 -10.84 63.31
CA TRP A 754 5.95 -11.28 64.67
C TRP A 754 6.23 -10.12 65.65
N HIS A 755 6.64 -8.96 65.19
CA HIS A 755 6.80 -7.74 66.02
C HIS A 755 5.48 -7.04 66.36
N LEU A 756 4.36 -7.48 65.78
CA LEU A 756 3.08 -6.84 66.05
C LEU A 756 2.59 -7.09 67.44
N PRO A 757 2.40 -6.05 68.28
CA PRO A 757 2.07 -6.22 69.68
C PRO A 757 0.83 -7.07 69.97
N TRP A 758 -0.15 -7.03 69.04
CA TRP A 758 -1.38 -7.80 69.20
C TRP A 758 -1.17 -9.32 69.08
N MET A 759 -0.15 -9.81 68.35
CA MET A 759 0.17 -11.24 68.29
C MET A 759 0.64 -11.78 69.59
N PHE A 760 1.51 -11.03 70.34
CA PHE A 760 1.95 -11.36 71.66
C PHE A 760 0.77 -11.29 72.63
N VAL A 761 -0.03 -10.25 72.58
CA VAL A 761 -1.22 -10.08 73.43
C VAL A 761 -2.22 -11.24 73.18
N ALA A 762 -2.45 -11.64 71.97
CA ALA A 762 -3.33 -12.76 71.59
C ALA A 762 -2.81 -14.08 72.15
N ALA A 763 -1.50 -14.38 72.03
CA ALA A 763 -0.90 -15.58 72.59
C ALA A 763 -1.00 -15.58 74.11
N LEU A 764 -0.72 -14.44 74.73
CA LEU A 764 -0.81 -14.28 76.19
C LEU A 764 -2.24 -14.47 76.73
N LEU A 765 -3.22 -13.87 76.03
CA LEU A 765 -4.64 -14.03 76.37
C LEU A 765 -5.12 -15.50 76.24
N LEU A 766 -4.69 -16.21 75.22
CA LEU A 766 -5.00 -17.63 75.08
C LEU A 766 -4.45 -18.48 76.18
N LEU A 767 -3.18 -18.25 76.60
CA LEU A 767 -2.53 -18.97 77.64
C LEU A 767 -3.05 -18.60 79.08
N VAL A 768 -3.32 -17.31 79.32
CA VAL A 768 -3.91 -16.83 80.58
C VAL A 768 -5.34 -17.32 80.72
N THR A 769 -6.13 -17.35 79.65
CA THR A 769 -7.50 -17.89 79.65
C THR A 769 -7.48 -19.39 79.99
N GLU A 770 -6.55 -20.14 79.37
CA GLU A 770 -6.36 -21.57 79.69
C GLU A 770 -5.94 -21.78 81.09
N TRP A 771 -4.97 -21.01 81.57
CA TRP A 771 -4.52 -21.08 82.98
C TRP A 771 -5.65 -20.73 83.97
N TRP A 772 -6.46 -19.69 83.66
CA TRP A 772 -7.62 -19.30 84.46
C TRP A 772 -8.68 -20.39 84.54
N LEU A 773 -9.04 -21.00 83.39
CA LEU A 773 -9.94 -22.13 83.32
C LEU A 773 -9.44 -23.31 84.13
N ARG A 774 -8.18 -23.64 84.09
CA ARG A 774 -7.54 -24.71 84.84
C ARG A 774 -7.60 -24.42 86.31
N ARG A 775 -7.22 -23.24 86.75
CA ARG A 775 -7.25 -22.83 88.15
C ARG A 775 -8.65 -22.77 88.77
N ARG A 776 -9.63 -22.33 87.99
CA ARG A 776 -11.05 -22.27 88.42
C ARG A 776 -11.61 -23.65 88.68
N HIS A 777 -11.10 -24.69 88.12
CA HIS A 777 -11.53 -26.07 88.31
C HIS A 777 -10.55 -26.91 89.13
N TRP A 778 -9.69 -26.27 89.98
CA TRP A 778 -8.78 -26.91 90.94
C TRP A 778 -7.84 -27.95 90.30
N LEU A 779 -7.39 -27.72 89.09
CA LEU A 779 -6.33 -28.53 88.45
C LEU A 779 -4.95 -27.91 88.77
N PRO A 780 -3.88 -28.73 89.07
CA PRO A 780 -2.53 -28.24 89.31
C PRO A 780 -1.93 -27.57 87.99
#